data_4ff3dd4293474029a1a9d4f49bb441f6
#
_entry.id   4ff3dd4293474029a1a9d4f49bb441f6
#
_cell.length_a   1.000
_cell.length_b   1.000
_cell.length_c   1.000
_cell.angle_alpha   90.00
_cell.angle_beta   90.00
_cell.angle_gamma   90.00
#
_symmetry.space_group_name_H-M   'P 1'
#
loop_
_entity.id
_entity.type
_entity.pdbx_description
1 polymer ?
#
loop_
_entity_poly.entity_id
_entity_poly.type
_entity_poly.pdbx_seq_one_letter_code
_entity_poly.pdbx_strand_id
1 'polypeptide(L)'
;MRVATDIGGTFTDLVCLEFNKETGTPIGVKIAKSDTTPSNFEQGILDTIKKGKIDLNEIDFFAHGTTVVINALTERKGAKTALITTKGFRDVLEIARCNRPDLFNFNFVKQPPFVPRYLRFEIEERMNYKGEVLKKLNTANLKEIIKTCVEEKVEAIAICFLHAYKNPSHEIQLVKELTKLNIAVEVISSYQVTREWREYERTSSTVLSAYVLPLAKKYLNNLESKLKLQGLKQAPYIMQSNGGITTINDVKSNPITMVESGPASGVFGAIALGKVLGKNDLIVLDIGGTTAKCALVENGQVKITTNYKIEHSRTEAGYPIQTPVIDIVEIGNGGGSIAWIDKGGKMHVGPKSSGAMPGPAAYGRGGTDLTTTDANIITGRIHPDYFLGGELQPDYQSIAKAAEPLCKQLNGSKEDIAKGILRIANANMINALKLISVNKGYDPRDFTMVVIGGGGAMHGADLARELQVSELIIPLHAGVFSAFGMLMSDIRRDYIRTNVLTLSNELKTIITSTFNEIKEEAFSNFKADNIPPDKVKFTFYADLRYAGQEHYVKVLLDNFSEQTSLEEIITHFHKEHKKHYAFELDAVVELVNFHLVAEVEVDKPDFPKITATNKKIQDAIFDEREVDFDDLGVHSTTFYHRDLLEPNMSFKGPAIIAEKATTTVVTPLHTVNIDEYGNLILTLEKE
;
A
#
# COMPACT_ATOMS: atom_id res chain seq x y z
N MET A 1 -7.65 -9.38 23.78
CA MET A 1 -6.70 -8.43 23.16
C MET A 1 -6.85 -8.44 21.64
N ARG A 2 -6.64 -7.31 20.97
CA ARG A 2 -6.59 -7.24 19.50
C ARG A 2 -5.17 -6.86 19.10
N VAL A 3 -4.58 -7.63 18.19
CA VAL A 3 -3.18 -7.47 17.78
C VAL A 3 -3.10 -7.30 16.27
N ALA A 4 -2.26 -6.40 15.83
CA ALA A 4 -1.86 -6.32 14.43
C ALA A 4 -0.35 -6.28 14.29
N THR A 5 0.16 -6.89 13.22
CA THR A 5 1.57 -6.88 12.87
C THR A 5 1.75 -6.45 11.42
N ASP A 6 2.74 -5.62 11.13
CA ASP A 6 3.11 -5.20 9.78
C ASP A 6 4.58 -5.47 9.50
N ILE A 7 4.86 -6.23 8.45
CA ILE A 7 6.24 -6.43 7.98
C ILE A 7 6.55 -5.40 6.91
N GLY A 8 7.37 -4.42 7.28
CA GLY A 8 7.97 -3.50 6.34
C GLY A 8 9.30 -4.01 5.77
N GLY A 9 9.89 -3.24 4.85
CA GLY A 9 11.19 -3.57 4.26
C GLY A 9 12.37 -3.55 5.25
N THR A 10 12.26 -2.80 6.35
CA THR A 10 13.32 -2.59 7.35
C THR A 10 12.93 -3.14 8.72
N PHE A 11 11.74 -2.88 9.16
CA PHE A 11 11.23 -3.26 10.48
C PHE A 11 9.92 -4.02 10.40
N THR A 12 9.67 -4.84 11.42
CA THR A 12 8.38 -5.46 11.70
C THR A 12 7.76 -4.74 12.89
N ASP A 13 6.59 -4.19 12.69
CA ASP A 13 5.84 -3.41 13.65
C ASP A 13 4.71 -4.22 14.28
N LEU A 14 4.42 -3.97 15.55
CA LEU A 14 3.31 -4.58 16.29
C LEU A 14 2.57 -3.52 17.07
N VAL A 15 1.23 -3.61 17.00
CA VAL A 15 0.32 -2.87 17.87
C VAL A 15 -0.61 -3.86 18.55
N CYS A 16 -0.76 -3.73 19.86
CA CYS A 16 -1.70 -4.49 20.66
C CYS A 16 -2.60 -3.54 21.43
N LEU A 17 -3.91 -3.69 21.25
CA LEU A 17 -4.93 -3.01 22.05
C LEU A 17 -5.38 -3.94 23.18
N GLU A 18 -5.31 -3.44 24.40
CA GLU A 18 -5.78 -4.10 25.60
C GLU A 18 -7.16 -3.54 26.00
N PHE A 19 -8.04 -4.42 26.46
CA PHE A 19 -9.41 -4.06 26.83
C PHE A 19 -9.68 -4.41 28.28
N ASN A 20 -10.46 -3.57 28.92
CA ASN A 20 -11.08 -3.92 30.19
C ASN A 20 -12.04 -5.09 29.95
N LYS A 21 -11.85 -6.18 30.69
CA LYS A 21 -12.64 -7.42 30.52
C LYS A 21 -14.11 -7.27 30.89
N GLU A 22 -14.44 -6.27 31.73
CA GLU A 22 -15.82 -6.04 32.20
C GLU A 22 -16.58 -5.07 31.29
N THR A 23 -15.91 -4.00 30.83
CA THR A 23 -16.56 -2.92 30.06
C THR A 23 -16.35 -3.02 28.55
N GLY A 24 -15.35 -3.81 28.09
CA GLY A 24 -14.96 -3.87 26.71
C GLY A 24 -14.28 -2.60 26.17
N THR A 25 -13.98 -1.63 27.04
CA THR A 25 -13.33 -0.38 26.62
C THR A 25 -11.80 -0.57 26.49
N PRO A 26 -11.14 0.06 25.51
CA PRO A 26 -9.69 0.02 25.39
C PRO A 26 -9.06 0.74 26.60
N ILE A 27 -8.07 0.09 27.21
CA ILE A 27 -7.35 0.59 28.40
C ILE A 27 -5.90 0.92 28.14
N GLY A 28 -5.35 0.49 27.00
CA GLY A 28 -3.97 0.77 26.67
C GLY A 28 -3.56 0.26 25.28
N VAL A 29 -2.48 0.84 24.80
CA VAL A 29 -1.81 0.44 23.55
C VAL A 29 -0.41 -0.03 23.91
N LYS A 30 -0.06 -1.25 23.51
CA LYS A 30 1.33 -1.72 23.53
C LYS A 30 1.87 -1.71 22.13
N ILE A 31 3.06 -1.20 21.96
CA ILE A 31 3.77 -1.23 20.68
C ILE A 31 5.09 -1.99 20.82
N ALA A 32 5.49 -2.66 19.76
CA ALA A 32 6.82 -3.25 19.65
C ALA A 32 7.32 -3.14 18.20
N LYS A 33 8.63 -3.10 18.07
CA LYS A 33 9.31 -3.00 16.77
C LYS A 33 10.56 -3.87 16.80
N SER A 34 10.79 -4.64 15.74
CA SER A 34 11.98 -5.51 15.56
C SER A 34 12.51 -5.35 14.14
N ASP A 35 13.77 -5.69 13.91
CA ASP A 35 14.33 -5.75 12.56
C ASP A 35 13.59 -6.81 11.74
N THR A 36 13.31 -6.50 10.48
CA THR A 36 12.76 -7.50 9.55
C THR A 36 13.84 -8.53 9.23
N THR A 37 13.45 -9.80 9.21
CA THR A 37 14.33 -10.94 8.91
C THR A 37 14.04 -11.49 7.50
N PRO A 38 14.68 -10.99 6.43
CA PRO A 38 14.33 -11.33 5.03
C PRO A 38 14.43 -12.82 4.68
N SER A 39 15.28 -13.57 5.36
CA SER A 39 15.43 -15.03 5.18
C SER A 39 14.30 -15.85 5.85
N ASN A 40 13.59 -15.25 6.81
CA ASN A 40 12.54 -15.90 7.61
C ASN A 40 11.62 -14.85 8.21
N PHE A 41 10.73 -14.29 7.38
CA PHE A 41 9.86 -13.17 7.75
C PHE A 41 8.99 -13.45 8.97
N GLU A 42 8.49 -14.67 9.13
CA GLU A 42 7.66 -15.07 10.26
C GLU A 42 8.44 -15.03 11.60
N GLN A 43 9.77 -15.10 11.57
CA GLN A 43 10.57 -14.96 12.79
C GLN A 43 10.54 -13.53 13.33
N GLY A 44 10.62 -12.53 12.46
CA GLY A 44 10.46 -11.12 12.84
C GLY A 44 9.15 -10.86 13.58
N ILE A 45 8.04 -11.49 13.15
CA ILE A 45 6.74 -11.38 13.84
C ILE A 45 6.82 -11.98 15.25
N LEU A 46 7.38 -13.20 15.38
CA LEU A 46 7.48 -13.88 16.67
C LEU A 46 8.39 -13.11 17.65
N ASP A 47 9.49 -12.55 17.14
CA ASP A 47 10.42 -11.75 17.93
C ASP A 47 9.73 -10.46 18.41
N THR A 48 8.91 -9.85 17.55
CA THR A 48 8.16 -8.64 17.89
C THR A 48 7.06 -8.93 18.93
N ILE A 49 6.34 -10.06 18.79
CA ILE A 49 5.37 -10.53 19.77
C ILE A 49 6.03 -10.76 21.14
N LYS A 50 7.21 -11.42 21.15
CA LYS A 50 7.98 -11.65 22.36
C LYS A 50 8.49 -10.34 22.99
N LYS A 51 9.00 -9.40 22.17
CA LYS A 51 9.45 -8.06 22.62
C LYS A 51 8.27 -7.28 23.23
N GLY A 52 7.09 -7.36 22.63
CA GLY A 52 5.84 -6.77 23.14
C GLY A 52 5.26 -7.47 24.37
N LYS A 53 5.80 -8.63 24.77
CA LYS A 53 5.29 -9.47 25.88
C LYS A 53 3.79 -9.79 25.72
N ILE A 54 3.39 -10.19 24.52
CA ILE A 54 2.01 -10.50 24.17
C ILE A 54 1.76 -12.00 24.37
N ASP A 55 0.71 -12.34 25.15
CA ASP A 55 0.24 -13.71 25.27
C ASP A 55 -0.75 -14.05 24.15
N LEU A 56 -0.35 -14.94 23.24
CA LEU A 56 -1.14 -15.35 22.08
C LEU A 56 -2.46 -16.06 22.48
N ASN A 57 -2.55 -16.64 23.67
CA ASN A 57 -3.78 -17.28 24.15
C ASN A 57 -4.89 -16.28 24.49
N GLU A 58 -4.55 -15.02 24.74
CA GLU A 58 -5.48 -13.94 25.09
C GLU A 58 -5.91 -13.08 23.89
N ILE A 59 -5.46 -13.45 22.68
CA ILE A 59 -5.80 -12.71 21.47
C ILE A 59 -7.14 -13.16 20.91
N ASP A 60 -8.06 -12.21 20.76
CA ASP A 60 -9.38 -12.40 20.16
C ASP A 60 -9.40 -12.04 18.67
N PHE A 61 -8.49 -11.18 18.25
CA PHE A 61 -8.36 -10.71 16.87
C PHE A 61 -6.90 -10.48 16.50
N PHE A 62 -6.45 -11.10 15.41
CA PHE A 62 -5.10 -10.93 14.87
C PHE A 62 -5.14 -10.56 13.41
N ALA A 63 -4.60 -9.40 13.05
CA ALA A 63 -4.43 -8.94 11.67
C ALA A 63 -2.95 -8.88 11.30
N HIS A 64 -2.64 -9.13 10.03
CA HIS A 64 -1.28 -9.16 9.54
C HIS A 64 -1.15 -8.53 8.16
N GLY A 65 -0.23 -7.56 8.04
CA GLY A 65 0.22 -6.94 6.79
C GLY A 65 1.65 -7.33 6.45
N THR A 66 1.98 -7.32 5.17
CA THR A 66 3.30 -7.76 4.72
C THR A 66 3.71 -7.17 3.39
N THR A 67 4.99 -6.85 3.24
CA THR A 67 5.60 -6.46 1.97
C THR A 67 6.22 -7.64 1.20
N VAL A 68 6.02 -8.88 1.64
CA VAL A 68 6.63 -10.08 1.02
C VAL A 68 6.33 -10.19 -0.47
N VAL A 69 5.08 -9.90 -0.88
CA VAL A 69 4.65 -9.98 -2.28
C VAL A 69 5.31 -8.90 -3.14
N ILE A 70 5.24 -7.64 -2.73
CA ILE A 70 5.83 -6.54 -3.51
C ILE A 70 7.36 -6.67 -3.58
N ASN A 71 8.01 -7.08 -2.49
CA ASN A 71 9.46 -7.31 -2.47
C ASN A 71 9.87 -8.45 -3.41
N ALA A 72 9.12 -9.57 -3.43
CA ALA A 72 9.40 -10.69 -4.34
C ALA A 72 9.29 -10.26 -5.82
N LEU A 73 8.35 -9.38 -6.14
CA LEU A 73 8.18 -8.84 -7.49
C LEU A 73 9.30 -7.89 -7.88
N THR A 74 9.60 -6.90 -7.05
CA THR A 74 10.60 -5.85 -7.35
C THR A 74 12.04 -6.38 -7.31
N GLU A 75 12.36 -7.31 -6.41
CA GLU A 75 13.67 -7.94 -6.31
C GLU A 75 13.85 -9.15 -7.24
N ARG A 76 12.81 -9.52 -8.02
CA ARG A 76 12.83 -10.70 -8.92
C ARG A 76 13.15 -12.02 -8.19
N LYS A 77 12.65 -12.19 -6.98
CA LYS A 77 12.88 -13.36 -6.11
C LYS A 77 11.67 -14.29 -5.98
N GLY A 78 10.83 -14.39 -6.98
CA GLY A 78 9.68 -15.29 -7.02
C GLY A 78 10.00 -16.63 -7.71
N ALA A 79 8.94 -17.42 -7.93
CA ALA A 79 9.00 -18.74 -8.50
C ALA A 79 9.33 -18.74 -10.00
N LYS A 80 10.06 -19.75 -10.49
CA LYS A 80 10.19 -20.00 -11.92
C LYS A 80 8.83 -20.35 -12.51
N THR A 81 8.29 -19.48 -13.35
CA THR A 81 6.89 -19.51 -13.79
C THR A 81 6.80 -19.84 -15.28
N ALA A 82 5.83 -20.67 -15.65
CA ALA A 82 5.41 -20.89 -17.02
C ALA A 82 4.03 -20.24 -17.29
N LEU A 83 3.78 -19.89 -18.55
CA LEU A 83 2.48 -19.41 -19.02
C LEU A 83 1.88 -20.39 -20.01
N ILE A 84 0.61 -20.74 -19.84
CA ILE A 84 -0.20 -21.46 -20.83
C ILE A 84 -1.29 -20.51 -21.33
N THR A 85 -1.32 -20.28 -22.65
CA THR A 85 -2.25 -19.33 -23.28
C THR A 85 -2.86 -19.89 -24.55
N THR A 86 -3.84 -19.17 -25.10
CA THR A 86 -4.49 -19.47 -26.38
C THR A 86 -3.45 -19.47 -27.51
N LYS A 87 -3.53 -20.44 -28.42
CA LYS A 87 -2.65 -20.54 -29.61
C LYS A 87 -2.69 -19.25 -30.45
N GLY A 88 -1.51 -18.72 -30.77
CA GLY A 88 -1.29 -17.44 -31.46
C GLY A 88 -1.14 -16.23 -30.53
N PHE A 89 -1.19 -16.40 -29.19
CA PHE A 89 -1.16 -15.31 -28.22
C PHE A 89 -0.02 -15.37 -27.19
N ARG A 90 0.96 -16.23 -27.35
CA ARG A 90 2.08 -16.36 -26.40
C ARG A 90 2.94 -15.11 -26.27
N ASP A 91 2.94 -14.25 -27.30
CA ASP A 91 3.77 -13.05 -27.33
C ASP A 91 3.05 -11.80 -26.80
N VAL A 92 1.84 -11.94 -26.23
CA VAL A 92 1.09 -10.84 -25.59
C VAL A 92 1.93 -10.11 -24.52
N LEU A 93 2.68 -10.84 -23.67
CA LEU A 93 3.59 -10.25 -22.68
C LEU A 93 4.77 -9.48 -23.33
N GLU A 94 5.21 -9.91 -24.51
CA GLU A 94 6.27 -9.25 -25.25
C GLU A 94 5.77 -7.98 -25.95
N ILE A 95 4.62 -8.06 -26.60
CA ILE A 95 4.02 -6.96 -27.34
C ILE A 95 3.50 -5.89 -26.38
N ALA A 96 2.85 -6.28 -25.29
CA ALA A 96 2.15 -5.41 -24.34
C ALA A 96 1.19 -4.43 -25.05
N ARG A 97 1.26 -3.11 -24.75
CA ARG A 97 0.45 -2.08 -25.39
C ARG A 97 1.21 -1.26 -26.44
N CYS A 98 2.43 -1.65 -26.75
CA CYS A 98 3.29 -0.92 -27.71
C CYS A 98 3.46 0.58 -27.42
N ASN A 99 3.13 1.01 -26.21
CA ASN A 99 3.26 2.40 -25.78
C ASN A 99 4.65 2.67 -25.19
N ARG A 100 5.08 3.93 -25.30
CA ARG A 100 6.30 4.44 -24.67
C ARG A 100 5.89 5.40 -23.55
N PRO A 101 6.39 5.23 -22.33
CA PRO A 101 6.14 6.18 -21.24
C PRO A 101 6.68 7.57 -21.57
N ASP A 102 7.86 7.64 -22.22
CA ASP A 102 8.48 8.85 -22.74
C ASP A 102 8.60 8.74 -24.27
N LEU A 103 7.76 9.49 -25.00
CA LEU A 103 7.63 9.42 -26.45
C LEU A 103 8.94 9.77 -27.19
N PHE A 104 9.75 10.67 -26.62
CA PHE A 104 10.99 11.17 -27.23
C PHE A 104 12.25 10.46 -26.72
N ASN A 105 12.09 9.43 -25.86
CA ASN A 105 13.21 8.63 -25.40
C ASN A 105 13.59 7.56 -26.43
N PHE A 106 14.56 7.86 -27.26
CA PHE A 106 15.07 6.92 -28.27
C PHE A 106 15.88 5.76 -27.68
N ASN A 107 16.31 5.87 -26.42
CA ASN A 107 17.00 4.81 -25.66
C ASN A 107 16.03 3.96 -24.83
N PHE A 108 14.72 4.10 -25.05
CA PHE A 108 13.72 3.29 -24.33
C PHE A 108 13.96 1.81 -24.58
N VAL A 109 14.17 1.07 -23.50
CA VAL A 109 14.24 -0.39 -23.50
C VAL A 109 13.05 -0.90 -22.71
N LYS A 110 12.31 -1.79 -23.32
CA LYS A 110 11.17 -2.42 -22.69
C LYS A 110 11.63 -3.33 -21.53
N GLN A 111 10.94 -3.26 -20.43
CA GLN A 111 11.19 -4.14 -19.28
C GLN A 111 10.97 -5.60 -19.67
N PRO A 112 11.86 -6.54 -19.24
CA PRO A 112 11.78 -7.95 -19.59
C PRO A 112 10.56 -8.61 -18.91
N PRO A 113 9.75 -9.40 -19.66
CA PRO A 113 8.62 -10.14 -19.07
C PRO A 113 9.06 -11.10 -17.96
N PHE A 114 8.20 -11.31 -16.95
CA PHE A 114 8.45 -12.25 -15.85
C PHE A 114 8.53 -13.71 -16.27
N VAL A 115 7.93 -14.07 -17.41
CA VAL A 115 8.03 -15.41 -18.01
C VAL A 115 8.83 -15.30 -19.29
N PRO A 116 10.00 -15.98 -19.42
CA PRO A 116 10.76 -15.99 -20.64
C PRO A 116 10.01 -16.72 -21.77
N ARG A 117 10.28 -16.34 -23.02
CA ARG A 117 9.49 -16.81 -24.16
C ARG A 117 9.43 -18.34 -24.29
N TYR A 118 10.49 -19.07 -23.93
CA TYR A 118 10.55 -20.53 -24.03
C TYR A 118 9.66 -21.26 -22.99
N LEU A 119 9.20 -20.57 -21.93
CA LEU A 119 8.23 -21.05 -20.96
C LEU A 119 6.81 -20.53 -21.20
N ARG A 120 6.53 -19.93 -22.36
CA ARG A 120 5.18 -19.52 -22.77
C ARG A 120 4.66 -20.57 -23.75
N PHE A 121 3.74 -21.36 -23.30
CA PHE A 121 3.14 -22.45 -24.06
C PHE A 121 1.79 -22.07 -24.63
N GLU A 122 1.44 -22.71 -25.75
CA GLU A 122 0.17 -22.48 -26.43
C GLU A 122 -0.66 -23.75 -26.43
N ILE A 123 -1.94 -23.60 -26.16
CA ILE A 123 -2.94 -24.65 -26.29
C ILE A 123 -3.97 -24.25 -27.34
N GLU A 124 -4.36 -25.21 -28.16
CA GLU A 124 -5.35 -25.00 -29.18
C GLU A 124 -6.74 -24.96 -28.57
N GLU A 125 -7.28 -23.77 -28.50
CA GLU A 125 -8.63 -23.45 -28.05
C GLU A 125 -9.01 -22.07 -28.61
N ARG A 126 -10.30 -21.74 -28.65
CA ARG A 126 -10.74 -20.37 -28.97
C ARG A 126 -12.11 -20.07 -28.41
N MET A 127 -12.20 -18.94 -27.75
CA MET A 127 -13.43 -18.32 -27.29
C MET A 127 -13.56 -16.91 -27.90
N ASN A 128 -14.77 -16.46 -28.20
CA ASN A 128 -15.01 -15.10 -28.66
C ASN A 128 -15.38 -14.16 -27.49
N TYR A 129 -15.51 -12.87 -27.78
CA TYR A 129 -15.83 -11.84 -26.77
C TYR A 129 -17.23 -11.98 -26.18
N LYS A 130 -18.14 -12.74 -26.82
CA LYS A 130 -19.49 -13.08 -26.32
C LYS A 130 -19.46 -14.27 -25.35
N GLY A 131 -18.33 -14.97 -25.23
CA GLY A 131 -18.19 -16.19 -24.43
C GLY A 131 -18.60 -17.45 -25.16
N GLU A 132 -18.78 -17.41 -26.50
CA GLU A 132 -19.10 -18.56 -27.33
C GLU A 132 -17.83 -19.33 -27.68
N VAL A 133 -17.88 -20.66 -27.62
CA VAL A 133 -16.78 -21.54 -27.95
C VAL A 133 -16.66 -21.67 -29.47
N LEU A 134 -15.64 -21.04 -30.06
CA LEU A 134 -15.32 -21.18 -31.49
C LEU A 134 -14.48 -22.43 -31.76
N LYS A 135 -13.60 -22.81 -30.81
CA LYS A 135 -12.77 -24.01 -30.90
C LYS A 135 -12.67 -24.65 -29.52
N LYS A 136 -13.00 -25.92 -29.40
CA LYS A 136 -12.92 -26.66 -28.14
C LYS A 136 -11.48 -26.78 -27.67
N LEU A 137 -11.31 -26.88 -26.35
CA LEU A 137 -10.00 -27.11 -25.74
C LEU A 137 -9.40 -28.46 -26.21
N ASN A 138 -8.18 -28.38 -26.76
CA ASN A 138 -7.41 -29.55 -27.17
C ASN A 138 -6.16 -29.72 -26.29
N THR A 139 -6.15 -30.71 -25.44
CA THR A 139 -5.06 -30.96 -24.47
C THR A 139 -4.02 -31.98 -24.97
N ALA A 140 -3.98 -32.30 -26.27
CA ALA A 140 -3.09 -33.33 -26.83
C ALA A 140 -1.60 -33.05 -26.53
N ASN A 141 -1.18 -31.80 -26.52
CA ASN A 141 0.22 -31.38 -26.24
C ASN A 141 0.50 -31.12 -24.74
N LEU A 142 -0.49 -31.31 -23.85
CA LEU A 142 -0.35 -31.00 -22.43
C LEU A 142 0.75 -31.78 -21.74
N LYS A 143 0.89 -33.10 -22.08
CA LYS A 143 1.94 -33.94 -21.52
C LYS A 143 3.36 -33.48 -21.87
N GLU A 144 3.56 -32.94 -23.08
CA GLU A 144 4.83 -32.38 -23.53
C GLU A 144 5.14 -31.07 -22.80
N ILE A 145 4.15 -30.19 -22.68
CA ILE A 145 4.26 -28.96 -21.90
C ILE A 145 4.69 -29.27 -20.46
N ILE A 146 4.03 -30.21 -19.80
CA ILE A 146 4.35 -30.59 -18.43
C ILE A 146 5.74 -31.23 -18.32
N LYS A 147 6.14 -32.07 -19.27
CA LYS A 147 7.49 -32.60 -19.32
C LYS A 147 8.53 -31.48 -19.35
N THR A 148 8.36 -30.47 -20.23
CA THR A 148 9.25 -29.32 -20.30
C THR A 148 9.23 -28.52 -18.99
N CYS A 149 8.07 -28.30 -18.37
CA CYS A 149 7.97 -27.62 -17.07
C CYS A 149 8.77 -28.34 -15.98
N VAL A 150 8.72 -29.68 -15.94
CA VAL A 150 9.46 -30.50 -14.97
C VAL A 150 10.97 -30.43 -15.22
N GLU A 151 11.41 -30.60 -16.48
CA GLU A 151 12.81 -30.49 -16.90
C GLU A 151 13.41 -29.10 -16.56
N GLU A 152 12.62 -28.05 -16.77
CA GLU A 152 12.99 -26.66 -16.47
C GLU A 152 12.81 -26.26 -15.00
N LYS A 153 12.35 -27.16 -14.14
CA LYS A 153 12.08 -26.92 -12.72
C LYS A 153 11.13 -25.74 -12.50
N VAL A 154 10.06 -25.70 -13.28
CA VAL A 154 8.98 -24.72 -13.11
C VAL A 154 8.25 -25.00 -11.80
N GLU A 155 8.04 -23.98 -11.01
CA GLU A 155 7.38 -24.05 -9.69
C GLU A 155 5.92 -23.58 -9.75
N ALA A 156 5.58 -22.74 -10.74
CA ALA A 156 4.21 -22.23 -10.92
C ALA A 156 3.80 -22.14 -12.39
N ILE A 157 2.53 -22.40 -12.68
CA ILE A 157 1.92 -22.26 -14.01
C ILE A 157 0.80 -21.24 -13.94
N ALA A 158 0.90 -20.19 -14.76
CA ALA A 158 -0.17 -19.25 -15.05
C ALA A 158 -0.97 -19.75 -16.27
N ILE A 159 -2.30 -19.76 -16.17
CA ILE A 159 -3.19 -20.06 -17.28
C ILE A 159 -3.96 -18.79 -17.62
N CYS A 160 -3.85 -18.32 -18.86
CA CYS A 160 -4.59 -17.14 -19.30
C CYS A 160 -5.06 -17.33 -20.75
N PHE A 161 -6.33 -17.72 -20.92
CA PHE A 161 -6.95 -17.84 -22.24
C PHE A 161 -7.72 -16.57 -22.63
N LEU A 162 -7.84 -16.35 -23.94
CA LEU A 162 -8.63 -15.24 -24.45
C LEU A 162 -10.09 -15.35 -24.00
N HIS A 163 -10.64 -14.21 -23.59
CA HIS A 163 -12.02 -14.05 -23.18
C HIS A 163 -12.48 -14.95 -22.02
N ALA A 164 -11.55 -15.55 -21.24
CA ALA A 164 -11.89 -16.33 -20.05
C ALA A 164 -12.59 -15.50 -18.97
N TYR A 165 -12.46 -14.16 -18.98
CA TYR A 165 -13.23 -13.27 -18.13
C TYR A 165 -14.75 -13.38 -18.38
N LYS A 166 -15.15 -13.68 -19.63
CA LYS A 166 -16.54 -13.85 -20.03
C LYS A 166 -17.02 -15.29 -19.84
N ASN A 167 -16.20 -16.28 -20.22
CA ASN A 167 -16.51 -17.71 -20.07
C ASN A 167 -15.23 -18.48 -19.69
N PRO A 168 -15.05 -18.85 -18.41
CA PRO A 168 -13.85 -19.52 -17.92
C PRO A 168 -13.81 -21.03 -18.16
N SER A 169 -14.77 -21.62 -18.87
CA SER A 169 -14.94 -23.07 -18.97
C SER A 169 -13.67 -23.81 -19.44
N HIS A 170 -12.92 -23.26 -20.40
CA HIS A 170 -11.66 -23.86 -20.87
C HIS A 170 -10.55 -23.78 -19.83
N GLU A 171 -10.41 -22.68 -19.08
CA GLU A 171 -9.45 -22.58 -17.98
C GLU A 171 -9.79 -23.56 -16.86
N ILE A 172 -11.08 -23.64 -16.46
CA ILE A 172 -11.55 -24.60 -15.45
C ILE A 172 -11.26 -26.03 -15.89
N GLN A 173 -11.53 -26.35 -17.16
CA GLN A 173 -11.24 -27.68 -17.70
C GLN A 173 -9.74 -28.00 -17.66
N LEU A 174 -8.88 -27.04 -18.08
CA LEU A 174 -7.43 -27.24 -18.07
C LEU A 174 -6.87 -27.41 -16.66
N VAL A 175 -7.33 -26.61 -15.70
CA VAL A 175 -6.96 -26.78 -14.28
C VAL A 175 -7.31 -28.18 -13.78
N LYS A 176 -8.50 -28.69 -14.09
CA LYS A 176 -8.91 -30.05 -13.72
C LYS A 176 -8.00 -31.09 -14.34
N GLU A 177 -7.61 -30.97 -15.62
CA GLU A 177 -6.69 -31.89 -16.27
C GLU A 177 -5.28 -31.84 -15.64
N LEU A 178 -4.76 -30.68 -15.30
CA LEU A 178 -3.48 -30.54 -14.61
C LEU A 178 -3.51 -31.15 -13.20
N THR A 179 -4.60 -30.95 -12.46
CA THR A 179 -4.77 -31.58 -11.13
C THR A 179 -4.71 -33.11 -11.18
N LYS A 180 -5.29 -33.73 -12.22
CA LYS A 180 -5.23 -35.18 -12.41
C LYS A 180 -3.80 -35.71 -12.64
N LEU A 181 -2.91 -34.87 -13.16
CA LEU A 181 -1.51 -35.25 -13.39
C LEU A 181 -0.67 -35.30 -12.12
N ASN A 182 -1.21 -34.83 -10.98
CA ASN A 182 -0.59 -34.82 -9.65
C ASN A 182 0.86 -34.30 -9.66
N ILE A 183 1.07 -33.20 -10.38
CA ILE A 183 2.39 -32.53 -10.49
C ILE A 183 2.63 -31.63 -9.27
N ALA A 184 3.88 -31.58 -8.82
CA ALA A 184 4.30 -30.70 -7.71
C ALA A 184 4.55 -29.26 -8.20
N VAL A 185 3.56 -28.65 -8.87
CA VAL A 185 3.63 -27.30 -9.43
C VAL A 185 2.34 -26.57 -9.05
N GLU A 186 2.47 -25.36 -8.56
CA GLU A 186 1.31 -24.51 -8.26
C GLU A 186 0.66 -24.02 -9.56
N VAL A 187 -0.66 -24.01 -9.61
CA VAL A 187 -1.43 -23.60 -10.80
C VAL A 187 -2.41 -22.51 -10.42
N ILE A 188 -2.43 -21.42 -11.18
CA ILE A 188 -3.43 -20.38 -11.06
C ILE A 188 -3.94 -19.96 -12.44
N SER A 189 -5.24 -19.71 -12.54
CA SER A 189 -5.88 -19.30 -13.78
C SER A 189 -6.38 -17.86 -13.72
N SER A 190 -6.47 -17.24 -14.88
CA SER A 190 -6.78 -15.82 -14.97
C SER A 190 -8.16 -15.47 -14.38
N TYR A 191 -9.16 -16.33 -14.51
CA TYR A 191 -10.49 -16.08 -13.97
C TYR A 191 -10.53 -16.08 -12.42
N GLN A 192 -9.54 -16.71 -11.77
CA GLN A 192 -9.37 -16.66 -10.31
C GLN A 192 -8.72 -15.35 -9.85
N VAL A 193 -7.86 -14.76 -10.69
CA VAL A 193 -7.14 -13.53 -10.39
C VAL A 193 -7.99 -12.30 -10.68
N THR A 194 -8.58 -12.25 -11.89
CA THR A 194 -9.42 -11.13 -12.33
C THR A 194 -10.41 -11.54 -13.42
N ARG A 195 -11.62 -10.98 -13.40
CA ARG A 195 -12.60 -11.15 -14.48
C ARG A 195 -12.77 -9.86 -15.30
N GLU A 196 -11.72 -9.06 -15.36
CA GLU A 196 -11.64 -7.91 -16.23
C GLU A 196 -11.13 -8.30 -17.62
N TRP A 197 -11.51 -7.54 -18.62
CA TRP A 197 -11.06 -7.73 -19.98
C TRP A 197 -9.61 -7.29 -20.19
N ARG A 198 -9.12 -7.26 -21.44
CA ARG A 198 -7.76 -6.88 -21.88
C ARG A 198 -6.74 -7.99 -21.62
N GLU A 199 -6.32 -8.60 -22.70
CA GLU A 199 -5.46 -9.78 -22.69
C GLU A 199 -4.09 -9.55 -22.07
N TYR A 200 -3.49 -8.37 -22.25
CA TYR A 200 -2.16 -8.07 -21.70
C TYR A 200 -2.21 -7.89 -20.18
N GLU A 201 -3.08 -7.01 -19.70
CA GLU A 201 -3.21 -6.70 -18.27
C GLU A 201 -3.63 -7.95 -17.48
N ARG A 202 -4.56 -8.74 -18.02
CA ARG A 202 -5.00 -10.00 -17.42
C ARG A 202 -3.88 -11.04 -17.40
N THR A 203 -3.13 -11.20 -18.50
CA THR A 203 -1.98 -12.12 -18.56
C THR A 203 -0.87 -11.68 -17.61
N SER A 204 -0.54 -10.38 -17.56
CA SER A 204 0.42 -9.83 -16.62
C SER A 204 0.02 -10.12 -15.17
N SER A 205 -1.21 -9.80 -14.78
CA SER A 205 -1.72 -10.04 -13.42
C SER A 205 -1.67 -11.51 -13.02
N THR A 206 -2.05 -12.41 -13.95
CA THR A 206 -2.04 -13.85 -13.71
C THR A 206 -0.61 -14.38 -13.55
N VAL A 207 0.31 -13.93 -14.39
CA VAL A 207 1.73 -14.29 -14.32
C VAL A 207 2.35 -13.80 -13.02
N LEU A 208 2.09 -12.55 -12.63
CA LEU A 208 2.61 -11.99 -11.39
C LEU A 208 2.04 -12.72 -10.16
N SER A 209 0.76 -13.08 -10.19
CA SER A 209 0.15 -13.87 -9.13
C SER A 209 0.77 -15.29 -9.05
N ALA A 210 0.98 -15.95 -10.20
CA ALA A 210 1.66 -17.25 -10.26
C ALA A 210 3.11 -17.17 -9.74
N TYR A 211 3.81 -16.11 -10.10
CA TYR A 211 5.21 -15.87 -9.72
C TYR A 211 5.41 -15.77 -8.20
N VAL A 212 4.44 -15.21 -7.48
CA VAL A 212 4.52 -15.07 -6.01
C VAL A 212 3.79 -16.18 -5.25
N LEU A 213 2.97 -17.00 -5.92
CA LEU A 213 2.08 -17.97 -5.30
C LEU A 213 2.79 -19.00 -4.41
N PRO A 214 3.87 -19.70 -4.84
CA PRO A 214 4.56 -20.67 -3.99
C PRO A 214 5.18 -20.03 -2.76
N LEU A 215 5.81 -18.86 -2.93
CA LEU A 215 6.42 -18.10 -1.84
C LEU A 215 5.38 -17.66 -0.81
N ALA A 216 4.28 -17.05 -1.27
CA ALA A 216 3.21 -16.56 -0.42
C ALA A 216 2.52 -17.70 0.35
N LYS A 217 2.22 -18.83 -0.31
CA LYS A 217 1.65 -20.00 0.34
C LYS A 217 2.57 -20.57 1.41
N LYS A 218 3.85 -20.72 1.11
CA LYS A 218 4.85 -21.20 2.09
C LYS A 218 4.93 -20.30 3.29
N TYR A 219 5.05 -19.00 3.06
CA TYR A 219 5.10 -17.99 4.10
C TYR A 219 3.86 -18.03 5.00
N LEU A 220 2.66 -17.96 4.40
CA LEU A 220 1.39 -17.94 5.14
C LEU A 220 1.13 -19.23 5.91
N ASN A 221 1.49 -20.41 5.35
CA ASN A 221 1.40 -21.69 6.03
C ASN A 221 2.33 -21.75 7.25
N ASN A 222 3.57 -21.27 7.10
CA ASN A 222 4.53 -21.21 8.19
C ASN A 222 4.05 -20.28 9.30
N LEU A 223 3.59 -19.09 8.93
CA LEU A 223 3.06 -18.11 9.88
C LEU A 223 1.88 -18.68 10.68
N GLU A 224 0.87 -19.22 9.99
CA GLU A 224 -0.30 -19.82 10.63
C GLU A 224 0.08 -20.95 11.59
N SER A 225 0.96 -21.86 11.15
CA SER A 225 1.43 -22.97 11.95
C SER A 225 2.19 -22.53 13.20
N LYS A 226 3.12 -21.57 13.06
CA LYS A 226 3.92 -21.05 14.18
C LYS A 226 3.07 -20.29 15.20
N LEU A 227 2.14 -19.45 14.74
CA LEU A 227 1.23 -18.73 15.64
C LEU A 227 0.32 -19.70 16.39
N LYS A 228 -0.22 -20.72 15.72
CA LYS A 228 -1.03 -21.75 16.35
C LYS A 228 -0.27 -22.56 17.40
N LEU A 229 0.99 -22.95 17.10
CA LEU A 229 1.85 -23.65 18.06
C LEU A 229 2.17 -22.83 19.31
N GLN A 230 2.16 -21.50 19.19
CA GLN A 230 2.39 -20.58 20.31
C GLN A 230 1.10 -20.15 21.04
N GLY A 231 -0.06 -20.70 20.66
CA GLY A 231 -1.30 -20.52 21.40
C GLY A 231 -2.37 -19.66 20.74
N LEU A 232 -2.13 -19.11 19.53
CA LEU A 232 -3.18 -18.37 18.82
C LEU A 232 -4.33 -19.32 18.45
N LYS A 233 -5.53 -19.03 18.93
CA LYS A 233 -6.71 -19.90 18.75
C LYS A 233 -7.40 -19.69 17.41
N GLN A 234 -7.38 -18.47 16.89
CA GLN A 234 -8.04 -18.09 15.65
C GLN A 234 -7.02 -17.92 14.52
N ALA A 235 -7.43 -18.20 13.28
CA ALA A 235 -6.59 -17.92 12.13
C ALA A 235 -6.40 -16.39 11.96
N PRO A 236 -5.21 -15.92 11.59
CA PRO A 236 -4.98 -14.51 11.35
C PRO A 236 -5.76 -14.01 10.11
N TYR A 237 -6.26 -12.79 10.18
CA TYR A 237 -6.68 -12.04 9.01
C TYR A 237 -5.47 -11.43 8.31
N ILE A 238 -5.54 -11.34 7.00
CA ILE A 238 -4.46 -10.77 6.18
C ILE A 238 -4.96 -9.49 5.53
N MET A 239 -4.14 -8.44 5.61
CA MET A 239 -4.41 -7.15 4.99
C MET A 239 -4.26 -7.23 3.48
N GLN A 240 -5.18 -6.60 2.75
CA GLN A 240 -5.19 -6.50 1.29
C GLN A 240 -4.86 -5.08 0.80
N SER A 241 -4.54 -4.97 -0.47
CA SER A 241 -4.23 -3.71 -1.17
C SER A 241 -5.45 -2.76 -1.28
N ASN A 242 -6.67 -3.29 -1.16
CA ASN A 242 -7.92 -2.53 -1.20
C ASN A 242 -8.30 -1.89 0.14
N GLY A 243 -7.46 -2.06 1.17
CA GLY A 243 -7.69 -1.53 2.52
C GLY A 243 -8.55 -2.42 3.43
N GLY A 244 -9.09 -3.53 2.94
CA GLY A 244 -9.79 -4.52 3.74
C GLY A 244 -8.88 -5.64 4.21
N ILE A 245 -9.34 -6.35 5.24
CA ILE A 245 -8.74 -7.63 5.67
C ILE A 245 -9.55 -8.80 5.11
N THR A 246 -8.91 -9.95 4.95
CA THR A 246 -9.57 -11.19 4.54
C THR A 246 -8.97 -12.40 5.22
N THR A 247 -9.56 -13.59 5.02
CA THR A 247 -9.04 -14.83 5.59
C THR A 247 -7.71 -15.23 4.94
N ILE A 248 -6.88 -15.93 5.69
CA ILE A 248 -5.59 -16.43 5.18
C ILE A 248 -5.77 -17.38 3.98
N ASN A 249 -6.87 -18.12 3.93
CA ASN A 249 -7.17 -19.05 2.82
C ASN A 249 -7.50 -18.31 1.53
N ASP A 250 -8.22 -17.20 1.63
CA ASP A 250 -8.55 -16.36 0.48
C ASP A 250 -7.28 -15.82 -0.19
N VAL A 251 -6.37 -15.28 0.62
CA VAL A 251 -5.08 -14.75 0.13
C VAL A 251 -4.16 -15.85 -0.41
N LYS A 252 -4.16 -17.06 0.17
CA LYS A 252 -3.42 -18.21 -0.38
C LYS A 252 -3.92 -18.58 -1.78
N SER A 253 -5.18 -18.31 -2.12
CA SER A 253 -5.73 -18.56 -3.44
C SER A 253 -5.37 -17.47 -4.46
N ASN A 254 -5.23 -16.21 -4.03
CA ASN A 254 -4.87 -15.07 -4.89
C ASN A 254 -3.94 -14.09 -4.17
N PRO A 255 -2.63 -14.41 -4.05
CA PRO A 255 -1.70 -13.63 -3.22
C PRO A 255 -1.38 -12.23 -3.76
N ILE A 256 -1.68 -11.94 -5.02
CA ILE A 256 -1.42 -10.61 -5.60
C ILE A 256 -2.24 -9.51 -4.93
N THR A 257 -3.32 -9.87 -4.22
CA THR A 257 -4.14 -8.93 -3.44
C THR A 257 -3.40 -8.30 -2.26
N MET A 258 -2.24 -8.83 -1.87
CA MET A 258 -1.39 -8.28 -0.80
C MET A 258 -0.38 -7.22 -1.28
N VAL A 259 -0.32 -6.90 -2.57
CA VAL A 259 0.81 -6.16 -3.17
C VAL A 259 1.14 -4.84 -2.47
N GLU A 260 0.15 -4.10 -1.98
CA GLU A 260 0.30 -2.81 -1.28
C GLU A 260 -0.43 -2.79 0.08
N SER A 261 -0.41 -3.91 0.81
CA SER A 261 -1.20 -4.06 2.03
C SER A 261 -0.79 -3.12 3.17
N GLY A 262 0.51 -2.90 3.40
CA GLY A 262 0.99 -2.02 4.47
C GLY A 262 0.53 -0.56 4.30
N PRO A 263 0.79 0.10 3.16
CA PRO A 263 0.32 1.46 2.92
C PRO A 263 -1.19 1.60 2.98
N ALA A 264 -1.93 0.61 2.46
CA ALA A 264 -3.38 0.61 2.52
C ALA A 264 -3.88 0.70 3.97
N SER A 265 -3.29 -0.07 4.88
CA SER A 265 -3.67 -0.06 6.29
C SER A 265 -3.44 1.29 6.96
N GLY A 266 -2.31 1.95 6.68
CA GLY A 266 -2.02 3.30 7.20
C GLY A 266 -3.06 4.34 6.78
N VAL A 267 -3.49 4.30 5.52
CA VAL A 267 -4.54 5.18 5.00
C VAL A 267 -5.88 4.93 5.69
N PHE A 268 -6.28 3.66 5.87
CA PHE A 268 -7.52 3.32 6.58
C PHE A 268 -7.47 3.69 8.06
N GLY A 269 -6.31 3.58 8.71
CA GLY A 269 -6.08 4.12 10.05
C GLY A 269 -6.27 5.63 10.12
N ALA A 270 -5.76 6.37 9.12
CA ALA A 270 -5.94 7.81 9.02
C ALA A 270 -7.40 8.21 8.76
N ILE A 271 -8.14 7.46 7.93
CA ILE A 271 -9.59 7.64 7.74
C ILE A 271 -10.35 7.46 9.05
N ALA A 272 -10.04 6.39 9.80
CA ALA A 272 -10.68 6.11 11.08
C ALA A 272 -10.39 7.24 12.10
N LEU A 273 -9.14 7.71 12.17
CA LEU A 273 -8.75 8.85 13.01
C LEU A 273 -9.46 10.13 12.57
N GLY A 274 -9.47 10.42 11.27
CA GLY A 274 -10.14 11.59 10.70
C GLY A 274 -11.63 11.63 11.06
N LYS A 275 -12.32 10.49 10.97
CA LYS A 275 -13.74 10.35 11.37
C LYS A 275 -13.96 10.75 12.84
N VAL A 276 -13.08 10.31 13.75
CA VAL A 276 -13.16 10.63 15.18
C VAL A 276 -12.89 12.11 15.43
N LEU A 277 -11.99 12.74 14.67
CA LEU A 277 -11.63 14.15 14.78
C LEU A 277 -12.52 15.08 13.96
N GLY A 278 -13.53 14.54 13.22
CA GLY A 278 -14.40 15.34 12.35
C GLY A 278 -13.70 15.88 11.10
N LYS A 279 -12.63 15.21 10.63
CA LYS A 279 -11.84 15.55 9.45
C LYS A 279 -12.07 14.50 8.36
N ASN A 280 -12.78 14.84 7.31
CA ASN A 280 -13.14 13.91 6.25
C ASN A 280 -12.26 14.02 4.99
N ASP A 281 -11.56 15.13 4.82
CA ASP A 281 -10.71 15.42 3.67
C ASP A 281 -9.25 15.43 4.14
N LEU A 282 -8.49 14.36 3.74
CA LEU A 282 -7.15 14.13 4.26
C LEU A 282 -6.13 13.94 3.13
N ILE A 283 -4.94 14.47 3.35
CA ILE A 283 -3.74 14.04 2.65
C ILE A 283 -2.96 13.15 3.61
N VAL A 284 -2.85 11.86 3.30
CA VAL A 284 -2.11 10.90 4.12
C VAL A 284 -0.73 10.70 3.54
N LEU A 285 0.31 10.84 4.38
CA LEU A 285 1.70 10.65 4.01
C LEU A 285 2.35 9.65 4.96
N ASP A 286 2.81 8.54 4.41
CA ASP A 286 3.57 7.50 5.12
C ASP A 286 5.02 7.50 4.66
N ILE A 287 5.96 7.79 5.55
CA ILE A 287 7.40 7.75 5.23
C ILE A 287 8.07 6.69 6.08
N GLY A 288 8.49 5.63 5.39
CA GLY A 288 9.27 4.55 5.98
C GLY A 288 10.79 4.74 5.84
N GLY A 289 11.54 3.65 5.99
CA GLY A 289 12.98 3.66 5.78
C GLY A 289 13.39 3.74 4.31
N THR A 290 12.58 3.22 3.39
CA THR A 290 12.93 3.07 1.96
C THR A 290 12.11 3.99 1.06
N THR A 291 10.81 4.14 1.32
CA THR A 291 9.87 4.84 0.45
C THR A 291 9.01 5.83 1.21
N ALA A 292 8.49 6.83 0.49
CA ALA A 292 7.39 7.67 0.90
C ALA A 292 6.16 7.33 0.04
N LYS A 293 5.00 7.21 0.68
CA LYS A 293 3.72 6.87 0.06
C LYS A 293 2.68 7.90 0.45
N CYS A 294 1.90 8.35 -0.51
CA CYS A 294 0.86 9.33 -0.24
C CYS A 294 -0.47 8.94 -0.90
N ALA A 295 -1.56 9.24 -0.21
CA ALA A 295 -2.92 9.04 -0.67
C ALA A 295 -3.80 10.25 -0.35
N LEU A 296 -4.82 10.47 -1.16
CA LEU A 296 -5.85 11.48 -0.93
C LEU A 296 -7.13 10.79 -0.47
N VAL A 297 -7.73 11.31 0.59
CA VAL A 297 -9.04 10.92 1.11
C VAL A 297 -9.99 12.08 0.90
N GLU A 298 -11.11 11.84 0.25
CA GLU A 298 -12.17 12.81 0.00
C GLU A 298 -13.47 12.32 0.62
N ASN A 299 -14.11 13.15 1.45
CA ASN A 299 -15.34 12.80 2.16
C ASN A 299 -15.24 11.47 2.96
N GLY A 300 -14.08 11.21 3.57
CA GLY A 300 -13.82 10.00 4.34
C GLY A 300 -13.61 8.73 3.49
N GLN A 301 -13.45 8.88 2.19
CA GLN A 301 -13.24 7.75 1.27
C GLN A 301 -11.93 7.89 0.49
N VAL A 302 -11.21 6.79 0.34
CA VAL A 302 -10.06 6.70 -0.55
C VAL A 302 -10.46 6.08 -1.88
N LYS A 303 -9.92 6.61 -2.97
CA LYS A 303 -10.14 6.05 -4.31
C LYS A 303 -9.46 4.70 -4.44
N ILE A 304 -10.17 3.73 -5.01
CA ILE A 304 -9.65 2.40 -5.34
C ILE A 304 -9.59 2.26 -6.85
N THR A 305 -8.45 1.81 -7.35
CA THR A 305 -8.19 1.59 -8.78
C THR A 305 -7.82 0.14 -9.06
N THR A 306 -8.13 -0.35 -10.26
CA THR A 306 -7.63 -1.61 -10.81
C THR A 306 -6.56 -1.40 -11.88
N ASN A 307 -6.15 -0.15 -12.12
CA ASN A 307 -5.10 0.23 -13.07
C ASN A 307 -3.75 0.44 -12.36
N TYR A 308 -3.43 -0.43 -11.41
CA TYR A 308 -2.17 -0.37 -10.69
C TYR A 308 -1.03 -0.97 -11.53
N LYS A 309 0.18 -0.41 -11.40
CA LYS A 309 1.38 -0.90 -12.10
C LYS A 309 2.57 -0.85 -11.16
N ILE A 310 3.27 -1.97 -11.03
CA ILE A 310 4.58 -1.98 -10.37
C ILE A 310 5.67 -1.51 -11.34
N GLU A 311 6.76 -0.96 -10.78
CA GLU A 311 7.91 -0.46 -11.56
C GLU A 311 7.50 0.53 -12.67
N HIS A 312 6.49 1.35 -12.41
CA HIS A 312 6.05 2.38 -13.34
C HIS A 312 6.72 3.71 -13.01
N SER A 313 7.31 4.34 -14.02
CA SER A 313 7.93 5.64 -13.88
C SER A 313 7.75 6.44 -15.18
N ARG A 314 8.31 7.64 -15.23
CA ARG A 314 8.36 8.44 -16.45
C ARG A 314 9.08 7.72 -17.61
N THR A 315 10.04 6.86 -17.32
CA THR A 315 10.86 6.15 -18.31
C THR A 315 10.52 4.67 -18.44
N GLU A 316 9.71 4.12 -17.54
CA GLU A 316 9.38 2.71 -17.48
C GLU A 316 7.87 2.49 -17.59
N ALA A 317 7.45 1.58 -18.47
CA ALA A 317 6.03 1.30 -18.70
C ALA A 317 5.35 0.61 -17.51
N GLY A 318 6.14 -0.10 -16.70
CA GLY A 318 5.65 -0.91 -15.58
C GLY A 318 4.90 -2.17 -16.00
N TYR A 319 4.53 -2.96 -15.00
CA TYR A 319 3.75 -4.19 -15.18
C TYR A 319 2.36 -4.00 -14.57
N PRO A 320 1.30 -4.10 -15.36
CA PRO A 320 -0.06 -3.90 -14.86
C PRO A 320 -0.49 -5.06 -13.98
N ILE A 321 -1.21 -4.71 -12.91
CA ILE A 321 -1.85 -5.63 -11.98
C ILE A 321 -3.33 -5.22 -11.87
N GLN A 322 -4.22 -6.06 -12.39
CA GLN A 322 -5.67 -5.90 -12.27
C GLN A 322 -6.13 -6.50 -10.93
N THR A 323 -5.86 -5.81 -9.84
CA THR A 323 -6.41 -6.08 -8.51
C THR A 323 -6.82 -4.76 -7.88
N PRO A 324 -7.86 -4.71 -7.07
CA PRO A 324 -8.23 -3.49 -6.37
C PRO A 324 -7.12 -3.04 -5.43
N VAL A 325 -6.58 -1.85 -5.68
CA VAL A 325 -5.53 -1.21 -4.89
C VAL A 325 -5.98 0.21 -4.56
N ILE A 326 -5.70 0.69 -3.36
CA ILE A 326 -5.92 2.11 -3.07
C ILE A 326 -5.08 2.98 -4.00
N ASP A 327 -5.61 4.12 -4.41
CA ASP A 327 -4.92 5.05 -5.31
C ASP A 327 -3.82 5.80 -4.55
N ILE A 328 -2.64 5.20 -4.51
CA ILE A 328 -1.45 5.72 -3.85
C ILE A 328 -0.38 6.12 -4.87
N VAL A 329 0.42 7.12 -4.50
CA VAL A 329 1.66 7.45 -5.19
C VAL A 329 2.82 7.09 -4.27
N GLU A 330 3.72 6.25 -4.77
CA GLU A 330 4.92 5.82 -4.07
C GLU A 330 6.15 6.42 -4.75
N ILE A 331 7.10 6.88 -3.94
CA ILE A 331 8.41 7.35 -4.40
C ILE A 331 9.52 6.72 -3.56
N GLY A 332 10.68 6.44 -4.18
CA GLY A 332 11.88 5.95 -3.51
C GLY A 332 12.55 7.04 -2.68
N ASN A 333 11.88 7.51 -1.64
CA ASN A 333 12.35 8.57 -0.75
C ASN A 333 11.93 8.29 0.70
N GLY A 334 12.85 7.79 1.50
CA GLY A 334 12.64 7.48 2.92
C GLY A 334 13.88 7.78 3.73
N GLY A 335 13.90 7.37 5.00
CA GLY A 335 15.03 7.64 5.91
C GLY A 335 16.37 7.09 5.41
N GLY A 336 16.38 5.92 4.75
CA GLY A 336 17.58 5.30 4.19
C GLY A 336 17.90 5.71 2.75
N SER A 337 17.21 6.69 2.17
CA SER A 337 17.49 7.13 0.80
C SER A 337 18.88 7.72 0.67
N ILE A 338 19.66 7.17 -0.28
CA ILE A 338 21.07 7.49 -0.49
C ILE A 338 21.19 8.77 -1.31
N ALA A 339 22.07 9.68 -0.85
CA ALA A 339 22.49 10.83 -1.61
C ALA A 339 23.65 10.47 -2.56
N TRP A 340 23.54 10.92 -3.82
CA TRP A 340 24.55 10.65 -4.85
C TRP A 340 24.61 11.77 -5.88
N ILE A 341 25.71 11.82 -6.62
CA ILE A 341 25.93 12.85 -7.66
C ILE A 341 25.95 12.19 -9.02
N ASP A 342 25.19 12.74 -9.96
CA ASP A 342 25.15 12.28 -11.35
C ASP A 342 26.38 12.74 -12.16
N LYS A 343 26.50 12.25 -13.40
CA LYS A 343 27.60 12.63 -14.32
C LYS A 343 27.63 14.13 -14.64
N GLY A 344 26.54 14.84 -14.42
CA GLY A 344 26.42 16.29 -14.63
C GLY A 344 26.79 17.11 -13.38
N GLY A 345 27.20 16.46 -12.28
CA GLY A 345 27.55 17.13 -11.03
C GLY A 345 26.34 17.53 -10.17
N LYS A 346 25.14 17.04 -10.46
CA LYS A 346 23.92 17.35 -9.73
C LYS A 346 23.67 16.30 -8.64
N MET A 347 23.38 16.78 -7.43
CA MET A 347 23.04 15.90 -6.31
C MET A 347 21.58 15.39 -6.43
N HIS A 348 21.40 14.13 -6.11
CA HIS A 348 20.13 13.41 -6.03
C HIS A 348 19.99 12.70 -4.70
N VAL A 349 18.73 12.43 -4.28
CA VAL A 349 18.41 11.62 -3.10
C VAL A 349 17.44 10.53 -3.53
N GLY A 350 17.81 9.26 -3.24
CA GLY A 350 17.07 8.11 -3.75
C GLY A 350 17.20 7.93 -5.28
N PRO A 351 16.42 7.04 -5.92
CA PRO A 351 15.48 6.09 -5.29
C PRO A 351 16.17 4.93 -4.56
N LYS A 352 17.51 4.79 -4.71
CA LYS A 352 18.30 3.76 -4.02
C LYS A 352 18.31 4.01 -2.51
N SER A 353 18.05 2.97 -1.74
CA SER A 353 18.06 2.99 -0.28
C SER A 353 19.19 2.10 0.28
N SER A 354 19.72 2.48 1.43
CA SER A 354 20.65 1.66 2.21
C SER A 354 19.98 0.44 2.88
N GLY A 355 18.63 0.40 2.89
CA GLY A 355 17.85 -0.67 3.51
C GLY A 355 18.08 -0.79 5.02
N ALA A 356 17.82 -1.99 5.57
CA ALA A 356 18.09 -2.31 6.97
C ALA A 356 19.55 -2.67 7.20
N MET A 357 20.17 -3.32 6.22
CA MET A 357 21.57 -3.76 6.22
C MET A 357 22.23 -3.38 4.89
N PRO A 358 23.33 -2.63 4.90
CA PRO A 358 24.02 -2.10 6.09
C PRO A 358 23.27 -0.97 6.80
N GLY A 359 22.26 -0.36 6.19
CA GLY A 359 21.54 0.78 6.71
C GLY A 359 22.27 2.11 6.54
N PRO A 360 21.73 3.22 7.10
CA PRO A 360 22.38 4.51 7.21
C PRO A 360 23.78 4.41 7.83
N ALA A 361 24.69 5.31 7.46
CA ALA A 361 26.04 5.35 8.04
C ALA A 361 26.01 5.44 9.57
N ALA A 362 25.05 6.19 10.10
CA ALA A 362 24.80 6.36 11.53
C ALA A 362 24.58 5.05 12.30
N TYR A 363 24.16 3.97 11.64
CA TYR A 363 23.94 2.69 12.32
C TYR A 363 25.24 1.98 12.72
N GLY A 364 26.39 2.38 12.17
CA GLY A 364 27.67 1.74 12.44
C GLY A 364 27.77 0.29 11.96
N ARG A 365 26.88 -0.11 11.02
CA ARG A 365 26.78 -1.48 10.46
C ARG A 365 27.48 -1.62 9.11
N GLY A 366 28.37 -0.68 8.75
CA GLY A 366 29.14 -0.69 7.49
C GLY A 366 28.48 0.09 6.35
N GLY A 367 27.50 0.95 6.62
CA GLY A 367 26.97 1.90 5.63
C GLY A 367 28.04 2.92 5.21
N THR A 368 28.21 3.11 3.90
CA THR A 368 29.24 3.97 3.31
C THR A 368 28.69 5.21 2.63
N ASP A 369 27.38 5.23 2.38
CA ASP A 369 26.70 6.30 1.68
C ASP A 369 25.91 7.15 2.65
N LEU A 370 25.89 8.48 2.44
CA LEU A 370 25.12 9.41 3.25
C LEU A 370 23.63 9.32 2.91
N THR A 371 22.78 9.24 3.94
CA THR A 371 21.34 9.07 3.79
C THR A 371 20.55 10.25 4.39
N THR A 372 19.23 10.24 4.16
CA THR A 372 18.29 11.21 4.78
C THR A 372 18.34 11.13 6.32
N THR A 373 18.47 9.93 6.90
CA THR A 373 18.63 9.75 8.37
C THR A 373 19.90 10.42 8.86
N ASP A 374 21.03 10.21 8.17
CA ASP A 374 22.32 10.82 8.54
C ASP A 374 22.23 12.36 8.46
N ALA A 375 21.54 12.88 7.45
CA ALA A 375 21.31 14.32 7.30
C ALA A 375 20.49 14.91 8.46
N ASN A 376 19.44 14.23 8.94
CA ASN A 376 18.69 14.65 10.11
C ASN A 376 19.51 14.63 11.41
N ILE A 377 20.50 13.70 11.53
CA ILE A 377 21.43 13.68 12.66
C ILE A 377 22.41 14.84 12.58
N ILE A 378 22.98 15.12 11.38
CA ILE A 378 23.93 16.23 11.17
C ILE A 378 23.27 17.58 11.50
N THR A 379 22.01 17.76 11.13
CA THR A 379 21.25 19.02 11.38
C THR A 379 20.71 19.12 12.82
N GLY A 380 20.96 18.12 13.68
CA GLY A 380 20.54 18.11 15.08
C GLY A 380 19.07 17.76 15.31
N ARG A 381 18.32 17.35 14.27
CA ARG A 381 16.89 17.00 14.33
C ARG A 381 16.62 15.68 15.05
N ILE A 382 17.62 14.80 15.20
CA ILE A 382 17.54 13.53 15.95
C ILE A 382 18.44 13.64 17.17
N HIS A 383 17.87 13.41 18.36
CA HIS A 383 18.65 13.37 19.59
C HIS A 383 19.44 12.06 19.68
N PRO A 384 20.77 12.10 19.99
CA PRO A 384 21.59 10.88 20.04
C PRO A 384 21.06 9.80 20.98
N ASP A 385 20.64 10.18 22.18
CA ASP A 385 20.16 9.22 23.19
C ASP A 385 18.76 8.65 22.89
N TYR A 386 18.07 9.19 21.89
CA TYR A 386 16.77 8.72 21.41
C TYR A 386 16.83 8.13 20.01
N PHE A 387 18.02 7.95 19.46
CA PHE A 387 18.17 7.33 18.15
C PHE A 387 17.65 5.89 18.17
N LEU A 388 16.70 5.57 17.26
CA LEU A 388 15.97 4.31 17.27
C LEU A 388 15.36 3.96 18.65
N GLY A 389 14.73 4.95 19.30
CA GLY A 389 14.13 4.78 20.63
C GLY A 389 15.16 4.58 21.75
N GLY A 390 16.41 5.00 21.53
CA GLY A 390 17.52 4.84 22.48
C GLY A 390 18.22 3.49 22.40
N GLU A 391 17.85 2.64 21.42
CA GLU A 391 18.48 1.32 21.24
C GLU A 391 19.86 1.39 20.56
N LEU A 392 20.18 2.51 19.91
CA LEU A 392 21.42 2.72 19.17
C LEU A 392 21.96 4.12 19.39
N GLN A 393 23.29 4.23 19.51
CA GLN A 393 23.98 5.52 19.48
C GLN A 393 24.48 5.80 18.04
N PRO A 394 24.32 7.03 17.51
CA PRO A 394 24.81 7.36 16.17
C PRO A 394 26.33 7.24 16.04
N ASP A 395 26.79 6.56 14.99
CA ASP A 395 28.21 6.52 14.65
C ASP A 395 28.62 7.76 13.84
N TYR A 396 29.04 8.80 14.54
CA TYR A 396 29.49 10.06 13.92
C TYR A 396 30.72 9.92 13.04
N GLN A 397 31.59 8.92 13.29
CA GLN A 397 32.78 8.68 12.45
C GLN A 397 32.34 8.12 11.09
N SER A 398 31.43 7.17 11.08
CA SER A 398 30.87 6.61 9.84
C SER A 398 30.10 7.67 9.06
N ILE A 399 29.31 8.53 9.72
CA ILE A 399 28.64 9.68 9.09
C ILE A 399 29.66 10.60 8.42
N ALA A 400 30.73 10.99 9.13
CA ALA A 400 31.76 11.89 8.61
C ALA A 400 32.45 11.30 7.36
N LYS A 401 32.79 9.99 7.40
CA LYS A 401 33.38 9.28 6.25
C LYS A 401 32.42 9.23 5.06
N ALA A 402 31.13 8.95 5.28
CA ALA A 402 30.12 8.91 4.23
C ALA A 402 29.87 10.28 3.58
N ALA A 403 30.01 11.37 4.35
CA ALA A 403 29.85 12.74 3.86
C ALA A 403 31.04 13.22 3.00
N GLU A 404 32.27 12.75 3.29
CA GLU A 404 33.51 13.26 2.67
C GLU A 404 33.51 13.28 1.13
N PRO A 405 33.04 12.22 0.41
CA PRO A 405 33.00 12.26 -1.06
C PRO A 405 32.10 13.36 -1.61
N LEU A 406 30.92 13.56 -0.99
CA LEU A 406 29.96 14.58 -1.39
C LEU A 406 30.46 16.00 -1.08
N CYS A 407 31.07 16.20 0.09
CA CYS A 407 31.69 17.48 0.47
C CYS A 407 32.79 17.90 -0.53
N LYS A 408 33.66 16.95 -0.94
CA LYS A 408 34.71 17.21 -1.92
C LYS A 408 34.16 17.55 -3.29
N GLN A 409 33.15 16.81 -3.77
CA GLN A 409 32.61 17.02 -5.12
C GLN A 409 31.80 18.31 -5.23
N LEU A 410 31.07 18.69 -4.17
CA LEU A 410 30.20 19.87 -4.15
C LEU A 410 30.85 21.09 -3.50
N ASN A 411 32.09 20.95 -3.00
CA ASN A 411 32.86 22.00 -2.31
C ASN A 411 32.08 22.67 -1.16
N GLY A 412 31.40 21.86 -0.35
CA GLY A 412 30.56 22.30 0.78
C GLY A 412 30.91 21.62 2.10
N SER A 413 30.44 22.17 3.21
CA SER A 413 30.53 21.55 4.53
C SER A 413 29.59 20.34 4.62
N LYS A 414 29.76 19.46 5.62
CA LYS A 414 28.84 18.35 5.84
C LYS A 414 27.43 18.84 6.21
N GLU A 415 27.33 19.99 6.87
CA GLU A 415 26.10 20.68 7.23
C GLU A 415 25.36 21.17 5.97
N ASP A 416 26.07 21.77 5.01
CA ASP A 416 25.49 22.22 3.74
C ASP A 416 24.99 21.04 2.90
N ILE A 417 25.76 19.94 2.88
CA ILE A 417 25.36 18.71 2.20
C ILE A 417 24.09 18.12 2.87
N ALA A 418 24.04 18.09 4.20
CA ALA A 418 22.88 17.57 4.93
C ALA A 418 21.62 18.39 4.65
N LYS A 419 21.70 19.71 4.67
CA LYS A 419 20.59 20.62 4.27
C LYS A 419 20.16 20.34 2.82
N GLY A 420 21.13 20.22 1.90
CA GLY A 420 20.85 19.89 0.51
C GLY A 420 20.11 18.57 0.34
N ILE A 421 20.49 17.53 1.10
CA ILE A 421 19.80 16.24 1.11
C ILE A 421 18.34 16.39 1.55
N LEU A 422 18.09 17.10 2.67
CA LEU A 422 16.75 17.31 3.20
C LEU A 422 15.88 18.12 2.23
N ARG A 423 16.42 19.19 1.61
CA ARG A 423 15.71 19.96 0.57
C ARG A 423 15.29 19.10 -0.62
N ILE A 424 16.21 18.27 -1.14
CA ILE A 424 15.91 17.38 -2.28
C ILE A 424 14.87 16.33 -1.88
N ALA A 425 15.02 15.72 -0.70
CA ALA A 425 14.06 14.76 -0.18
C ALA A 425 12.67 15.37 -0.05
N ASN A 426 12.56 16.57 0.56
CA ASN A 426 11.29 17.29 0.69
C ASN A 426 10.71 17.66 -0.68
N ALA A 427 11.51 18.18 -1.62
CA ALA A 427 11.06 18.50 -2.97
C ALA A 427 10.51 17.26 -3.72
N ASN A 428 11.14 16.10 -3.59
CA ASN A 428 10.65 14.86 -4.15
C ASN A 428 9.28 14.48 -3.56
N MET A 429 9.11 14.59 -2.23
CA MET A 429 7.84 14.31 -1.54
C MET A 429 6.75 15.31 -1.93
N ILE A 430 7.07 16.61 -2.04
CA ILE A 430 6.13 17.63 -2.54
C ILE A 430 5.64 17.29 -3.96
N ASN A 431 6.53 16.84 -4.84
CA ASN A 431 6.13 16.43 -6.18
C ASN A 431 5.16 15.24 -6.13
N ALA A 432 5.39 14.25 -5.26
CA ALA A 432 4.47 13.13 -5.07
C ALA A 432 3.10 13.59 -4.53
N LEU A 433 3.10 14.49 -3.54
CA LEU A 433 1.88 15.07 -2.96
C LEU A 433 1.08 15.88 -4.01
N LYS A 434 1.76 16.60 -4.89
CA LYS A 434 1.11 17.30 -6.01
C LYS A 434 0.48 16.34 -7.03
N LEU A 435 1.06 15.14 -7.23
CA LEU A 435 0.46 14.13 -8.12
C LEU A 435 -0.90 13.62 -7.62
N ILE A 436 -1.10 13.54 -6.31
CA ILE A 436 -2.39 13.09 -5.75
C ILE A 436 -3.38 14.24 -5.52
N SER A 437 -2.93 15.49 -5.48
CA SER A 437 -3.75 16.66 -5.21
C SER A 437 -3.85 17.59 -6.42
N VAL A 438 -2.94 18.53 -6.60
CA VAL A 438 -2.99 19.60 -7.62
C VAL A 438 -3.17 19.02 -9.03
N ASN A 439 -2.44 17.97 -9.39
CA ASN A 439 -2.54 17.36 -10.72
C ASN A 439 -3.90 16.66 -10.98
N LYS A 440 -4.65 16.40 -9.91
CA LYS A 440 -6.02 15.86 -9.98
C LYS A 440 -7.09 16.96 -9.78
N GLY A 441 -6.70 18.23 -9.68
CA GLY A 441 -7.61 19.36 -9.52
C GLY A 441 -8.03 19.66 -8.08
N TYR A 442 -7.36 19.09 -7.08
CA TYR A 442 -7.61 19.37 -5.66
C TYR A 442 -6.66 20.45 -5.14
N ASP A 443 -7.17 21.36 -4.31
CA ASP A 443 -6.36 22.31 -3.57
C ASP A 443 -5.90 21.69 -2.24
N PRO A 444 -4.59 21.50 -2.01
CA PRO A 444 -4.09 20.93 -0.75
C PRO A 444 -4.51 21.70 0.51
N ARG A 445 -4.83 22.99 0.38
CA ARG A 445 -5.24 23.86 1.49
C ARG A 445 -6.60 23.49 2.08
N ASP A 446 -7.43 22.76 1.32
CA ASP A 446 -8.74 22.27 1.75
C ASP A 446 -8.65 20.98 2.57
N PHE A 447 -7.45 20.42 2.71
CA PHE A 447 -7.22 19.12 3.35
C PHE A 447 -6.44 19.27 4.66
N THR A 448 -6.69 18.35 5.60
CA THR A 448 -5.83 18.13 6.76
C THR A 448 -4.76 17.09 6.39
N MET A 449 -3.49 17.37 6.68
CA MET A 449 -2.42 16.39 6.44
C MET A 449 -2.29 15.46 7.64
N VAL A 450 -2.29 14.15 7.40
CA VAL A 450 -1.98 13.13 8.41
C VAL A 450 -0.66 12.46 8.04
N VAL A 451 0.32 12.55 8.93
CA VAL A 451 1.67 12.05 8.67
C VAL A 451 2.00 10.90 9.59
N ILE A 452 2.37 9.77 8.98
CA ILE A 452 2.65 8.49 9.65
C ILE A 452 3.98 7.91 9.18
N GLY A 453 4.35 6.77 9.73
CA GLY A 453 5.61 6.10 9.44
C GLY A 453 6.78 6.63 10.27
N GLY A 454 7.85 5.84 10.35
CA GLY A 454 9.02 6.16 11.21
C GLY A 454 9.78 7.43 10.81
N GLY A 455 9.73 7.81 9.52
CA GLY A 455 10.36 9.02 8.98
C GLY A 455 9.41 10.19 8.81
N GLY A 456 8.09 9.96 8.85
CA GLY A 456 7.09 10.94 8.45
C GLY A 456 7.12 12.22 9.27
N ALA A 457 7.11 12.09 10.57
CA ALA A 457 7.03 13.21 11.50
C ALA A 457 8.27 14.15 11.46
N MET A 458 9.40 13.70 10.89
CA MET A 458 10.59 14.52 10.69
C MET A 458 10.44 15.51 9.52
N HIS A 459 9.57 15.23 8.57
CA HIS A 459 9.38 16.03 7.34
C HIS A 459 8.03 16.77 7.30
N GLY A 460 7.04 16.28 8.07
CA GLY A 460 5.65 16.72 7.98
C GLY A 460 5.44 18.21 8.04
N ALA A 461 6.08 18.91 9.00
CA ALA A 461 5.93 20.37 9.18
C ALA A 461 6.48 21.16 7.98
N ASP A 462 7.66 20.78 7.45
CA ASP A 462 8.24 21.41 6.25
C ASP A 462 7.34 21.20 5.02
N LEU A 463 6.78 19.99 4.85
CA LEU A 463 5.90 19.65 3.73
C LEU A 463 4.54 20.38 3.82
N ALA A 464 3.96 20.45 5.02
CA ALA A 464 2.70 21.17 5.25
C ALA A 464 2.87 22.66 4.94
N ARG A 465 3.99 23.27 5.36
CA ARG A 465 4.35 24.65 5.05
C ARG A 465 4.44 24.90 3.54
N GLU A 466 5.17 24.06 2.82
CA GLU A 466 5.36 24.20 1.38
C GLU A 466 4.05 24.05 0.58
N LEU A 467 3.14 23.17 1.02
CA LEU A 467 1.82 22.99 0.42
C LEU A 467 0.77 23.96 0.96
N GLN A 468 1.13 24.79 1.94
CA GLN A 468 0.23 25.69 2.65
C GLN A 468 -0.97 24.99 3.30
N VAL A 469 -0.77 23.75 3.73
CA VAL A 469 -1.76 23.01 4.52
C VAL A 469 -1.81 23.61 5.92
N SER A 470 -3.00 24.01 6.34
CA SER A 470 -3.17 24.78 7.58
C SER A 470 -3.04 23.91 8.84
N GLU A 471 -3.32 22.62 8.73
CA GLU A 471 -3.34 21.68 9.87
C GLU A 471 -2.67 20.36 9.51
N LEU A 472 -1.73 19.95 10.36
CA LEU A 472 -1.00 18.70 10.27
C LEU A 472 -1.26 17.87 11.54
N ILE A 473 -1.65 16.60 11.37
CA ILE A 473 -1.86 15.65 12.45
C ILE A 473 -0.73 14.61 12.43
N ILE A 474 -0.08 14.45 13.57
CA ILE A 474 0.86 13.35 13.81
C ILE A 474 0.25 12.45 14.88
N PRO A 475 -0.30 11.29 14.49
CA PRO A 475 -0.96 10.38 15.42
C PRO A 475 -0.04 9.91 16.54
N LEU A 476 -0.61 9.58 17.69
CA LEU A 476 0.13 8.86 18.71
C LEU A 476 0.60 7.52 18.12
N HIS A 477 1.87 7.21 18.32
CA HIS A 477 2.53 6.02 17.73
C HIS A 477 2.60 6.03 16.20
N ALA A 478 2.78 7.20 15.59
CA ALA A 478 2.85 7.39 14.14
C ALA A 478 3.83 6.39 13.46
N GLY A 479 4.92 6.01 14.11
CA GLY A 479 5.93 5.09 13.59
C GLY A 479 5.50 3.63 13.43
N VAL A 480 4.31 3.25 13.97
CA VAL A 480 3.70 1.91 13.83
C VAL A 480 2.22 1.99 13.42
N PHE A 481 1.81 3.13 12.87
CA PHE A 481 0.40 3.43 12.61
C PHE A 481 -0.21 2.55 11.52
N SER A 482 0.57 2.04 10.57
CA SER A 482 0.10 1.07 9.57
C SER A 482 -0.40 -0.22 10.25
N ALA A 483 0.30 -0.73 11.27
CA ALA A 483 -0.21 -1.86 12.05
C ALA A 483 -1.50 -1.49 12.81
N PHE A 484 -1.60 -0.27 13.36
CA PHE A 484 -2.82 0.20 14.01
C PHE A 484 -4.01 0.25 13.03
N GLY A 485 -3.81 0.72 11.80
CA GLY A 485 -4.85 0.81 10.78
C GLY A 485 -5.50 -0.53 10.43
N MET A 486 -4.76 -1.64 10.55
CA MET A 486 -5.33 -2.98 10.33
C MET A 486 -6.39 -3.35 11.36
N LEU A 487 -6.29 -2.80 12.59
CA LEU A 487 -7.31 -3.01 13.64
C LEU A 487 -8.61 -2.25 13.35
N MET A 488 -8.54 -1.26 12.44
CA MET A 488 -9.67 -0.42 12.01
C MET A 488 -10.27 -0.87 10.67
N SER A 489 -9.73 -1.92 10.04
CA SER A 489 -10.17 -2.42 8.74
C SER A 489 -11.29 -3.44 8.86
N ASP A 490 -12.22 -3.41 7.92
CA ASP A 490 -13.32 -4.39 7.78
C ASP A 490 -12.90 -5.57 6.90
N ILE A 491 -13.60 -6.69 7.04
CA ILE A 491 -13.45 -7.79 6.08
C ILE A 491 -14.06 -7.32 4.77
N ARG A 492 -13.25 -7.32 3.70
CA ARG A 492 -13.66 -6.76 2.40
C ARG A 492 -13.25 -7.67 1.26
N ARG A 493 -14.17 -7.82 0.29
CA ARG A 493 -13.93 -8.49 -0.99
C ARG A 493 -14.49 -7.65 -2.11
N ASP A 494 -13.70 -7.48 -3.15
CA ASP A 494 -14.09 -6.77 -4.36
C ASP A 494 -14.34 -7.79 -5.49
N TYR A 495 -15.48 -7.68 -6.15
CA TYR A 495 -15.88 -8.52 -7.27
C TYR A 495 -16.06 -7.63 -8.50
N ILE A 496 -15.21 -7.83 -9.50
CA ILE A 496 -15.24 -7.05 -10.73
C ILE A 496 -15.50 -7.98 -11.91
N ARG A 497 -16.45 -7.60 -12.78
CA ARG A 497 -16.75 -8.33 -14.00
C ARG A 497 -16.89 -7.40 -15.17
N THR A 498 -16.16 -7.64 -16.24
CA THR A 498 -16.36 -6.93 -17.49
C THR A 498 -17.53 -7.51 -18.28
N ASN A 499 -18.46 -6.63 -18.64
CA ASN A 499 -19.50 -6.90 -19.63
C ASN A 499 -19.87 -5.57 -20.28
N VAL A 500 -19.28 -5.28 -21.45
CA VAL A 500 -19.51 -4.00 -22.13
C VAL A 500 -20.91 -3.95 -22.69
N LEU A 501 -21.70 -3.02 -22.19
CA LEU A 501 -23.11 -2.83 -22.53
C LEU A 501 -23.38 -1.35 -22.82
N THR A 502 -24.01 -1.07 -23.94
CA THR A 502 -24.59 0.27 -24.19
C THR A 502 -25.79 0.46 -23.27
N LEU A 503 -25.80 1.53 -22.46
CA LEU A 503 -26.91 1.78 -21.54
C LEU A 503 -28.19 2.06 -22.29
N SER A 504 -29.19 1.17 -22.16
CA SER A 504 -30.54 1.31 -22.67
C SER A 504 -31.55 0.65 -21.72
N ASN A 505 -32.80 1.09 -21.75
CA ASN A 505 -33.84 0.54 -20.88
C ASN A 505 -34.05 -0.97 -21.04
N GLU A 506 -33.77 -1.52 -22.23
CA GLU A 506 -33.86 -2.95 -22.51
C GLU A 506 -32.82 -3.76 -21.75
N LEU A 507 -31.67 -3.14 -21.38
CA LEU A 507 -30.57 -3.80 -20.71
C LEU A 507 -30.62 -3.70 -19.17
N LYS A 508 -31.60 -2.98 -18.61
CA LYS A 508 -31.75 -2.84 -17.15
C LYS A 508 -31.83 -4.21 -16.44
N THR A 509 -32.58 -5.15 -17.01
CA THR A 509 -32.69 -6.51 -16.48
C THR A 509 -31.36 -7.23 -16.47
N ILE A 510 -30.51 -7.04 -17.49
CA ILE A 510 -29.18 -7.65 -17.58
C ILE A 510 -28.25 -7.04 -16.52
N ILE A 511 -28.34 -5.73 -16.29
CA ILE A 511 -27.55 -5.06 -15.25
C ILE A 511 -27.90 -5.63 -13.88
N THR A 512 -29.20 -5.71 -13.57
CA THR A 512 -29.68 -6.23 -12.28
C THR A 512 -29.31 -7.71 -12.10
N SER A 513 -29.51 -8.56 -13.12
CA SER A 513 -29.18 -9.98 -13.04
C SER A 513 -27.68 -10.20 -12.85
N THR A 514 -26.82 -9.39 -13.51
CA THR A 514 -25.36 -9.49 -13.35
C THR A 514 -24.93 -9.15 -11.92
N PHE A 515 -25.46 -8.09 -11.32
CA PHE A 515 -25.18 -7.78 -9.93
C PHE A 515 -25.70 -8.85 -8.97
N ASN A 516 -26.87 -9.43 -9.21
CA ASN A 516 -27.41 -10.52 -8.40
C ASN A 516 -26.52 -11.78 -8.48
N GLU A 517 -26.03 -12.15 -9.66
CA GLU A 517 -25.06 -13.24 -9.80
C GLU A 517 -23.77 -12.99 -9.01
N ILE A 518 -23.26 -11.75 -9.01
CA ILE A 518 -22.06 -11.38 -8.25
C ILE A 518 -22.34 -11.45 -6.75
N LYS A 519 -23.53 -11.02 -6.29
CA LYS A 519 -23.96 -11.14 -4.89
C LYS A 519 -24.02 -12.59 -4.41
N GLU A 520 -24.59 -13.49 -5.21
CA GLU A 520 -24.67 -14.92 -4.88
C GLU A 520 -23.25 -15.54 -4.78
N GLU A 521 -22.33 -15.15 -5.67
CA GLU A 521 -20.92 -15.55 -5.56
C GLU A 521 -20.29 -15.03 -4.27
N ALA A 522 -20.53 -13.77 -3.91
CA ALA A 522 -20.05 -13.18 -2.68
C ALA A 522 -20.60 -13.92 -1.45
N PHE A 523 -21.89 -14.17 -1.39
CA PHE A 523 -22.50 -14.94 -0.30
C PHE A 523 -21.91 -16.35 -0.17
N SER A 524 -21.69 -17.03 -1.30
CA SER A 524 -21.06 -18.36 -1.30
C SER A 524 -19.66 -18.33 -0.70
N ASN A 525 -18.86 -17.31 -1.06
CA ASN A 525 -17.49 -17.16 -0.57
C ASN A 525 -17.46 -16.82 0.94
N PHE A 526 -18.33 -15.91 1.40
CA PHE A 526 -18.42 -15.60 2.84
C PHE A 526 -18.95 -16.77 3.67
N LYS A 527 -19.89 -17.55 3.13
CA LYS A 527 -20.39 -18.77 3.77
C LYS A 527 -19.30 -19.82 3.92
N ALA A 528 -18.39 -19.96 2.94
CA ALA A 528 -17.24 -20.88 3.03
C ALA A 528 -16.29 -20.50 4.18
N ASP A 529 -16.24 -19.22 4.55
CA ASP A 529 -15.48 -18.71 5.71
C ASP A 529 -16.30 -18.66 7.00
N ASN A 530 -17.49 -19.28 7.05
CA ASN A 530 -18.42 -19.28 8.17
C ASN A 530 -18.94 -17.87 8.56
N ILE A 531 -19.00 -16.96 7.61
CA ILE A 531 -19.56 -15.61 7.83
C ILE A 531 -21.03 -15.62 7.40
N PRO A 532 -21.97 -15.22 8.28
CA PRO A 532 -23.39 -15.20 7.97
C PRO A 532 -23.75 -14.16 6.90
N PRO A 533 -24.66 -14.49 5.95
CA PRO A 533 -25.04 -13.57 4.86
C PRO A 533 -25.66 -12.24 5.31
N ASP A 534 -26.38 -12.23 6.44
CA ASP A 534 -27.02 -11.05 7.01
C ASP A 534 -26.03 -10.00 7.53
N LYS A 535 -24.75 -10.38 7.74
CA LYS A 535 -23.68 -9.43 8.10
C LYS A 535 -23.00 -8.80 6.90
N VAL A 536 -23.27 -9.28 5.68
CA VAL A 536 -22.59 -8.79 4.48
C VAL A 536 -23.32 -7.56 3.93
N LYS A 537 -22.62 -6.43 3.89
CA LYS A 537 -23.08 -5.18 3.27
C LYS A 537 -22.52 -5.09 1.86
N PHE A 538 -23.31 -4.53 0.94
CA PHE A 538 -22.91 -4.38 -0.46
C PHE A 538 -22.89 -2.93 -0.88
N THR A 539 -21.83 -2.54 -1.58
CA THR A 539 -21.73 -1.26 -2.28
C THR A 539 -21.51 -1.54 -3.77
N PHE A 540 -22.26 -0.85 -4.62
CA PHE A 540 -22.28 -1.07 -6.06
C PHE A 540 -21.58 0.06 -6.79
N TYR A 541 -20.71 -0.28 -7.73
CA TYR A 541 -20.06 0.66 -8.63
C TYR A 541 -20.21 0.16 -10.07
N ALA A 542 -20.21 1.10 -11.00
CA ALA A 542 -20.07 0.83 -12.43
C ALA A 542 -18.94 1.64 -13.02
N ASP A 543 -18.11 1.03 -13.86
CA ASP A 543 -17.16 1.76 -14.68
C ASP A 543 -17.85 2.14 -15.99
N LEU A 544 -18.07 3.43 -16.19
CA LEU A 544 -18.82 4.00 -17.31
C LEU A 544 -17.93 4.86 -18.21
N ARG A 545 -18.23 4.89 -19.50
CA ARG A 545 -17.55 5.74 -20.48
C ARG A 545 -18.51 6.21 -21.58
N TYR A 546 -18.14 7.25 -22.31
CA TYR A 546 -18.79 7.52 -23.59
C TYR A 546 -18.34 6.49 -24.63
N ALA A 547 -19.26 6.06 -25.50
CA ALA A 547 -18.96 5.11 -26.57
C ALA A 547 -17.79 5.62 -27.43
N GLY A 548 -16.81 4.75 -27.66
CA GLY A 548 -15.57 5.09 -28.39
C GLY A 548 -14.43 5.66 -27.53
N GLN A 549 -14.65 5.99 -26.25
CA GLN A 549 -13.56 6.32 -25.34
C GLN A 549 -12.84 5.07 -24.84
N GLU A 550 -11.54 5.21 -24.59
CA GLU A 550 -10.71 4.13 -24.03
C GLU A 550 -10.82 4.07 -22.50
N HIS A 551 -10.84 5.24 -21.85
CA HIS A 551 -10.89 5.37 -20.40
C HIS A 551 -12.34 5.41 -19.90
N TYR A 552 -12.53 4.91 -18.70
CA TYR A 552 -13.82 4.92 -17.99
C TYR A 552 -13.70 5.64 -16.66
N VAL A 553 -14.81 6.09 -16.16
CA VAL A 553 -14.98 6.70 -14.84
C VAL A 553 -15.76 5.73 -13.95
N LYS A 554 -15.26 5.49 -12.74
CA LYS A 554 -15.96 4.70 -11.72
C LYS A 554 -17.06 5.55 -11.09
N VAL A 555 -18.27 5.06 -11.15
CA VAL A 555 -19.46 5.73 -10.61
C VAL A 555 -20.04 4.88 -9.50
N LEU A 556 -20.26 5.50 -8.34
CA LEU A 556 -20.98 4.89 -7.23
C LEU A 556 -22.48 4.83 -7.59
N LEU A 557 -23.07 3.67 -7.42
CA LEU A 557 -24.50 3.44 -7.61
C LEU A 557 -25.18 3.36 -6.24
N ASP A 558 -25.42 4.53 -5.64
CA ASP A 558 -26.05 4.62 -4.32
C ASP A 558 -27.43 3.93 -4.32
N ASN A 559 -27.65 3.07 -3.31
CA ASN A 559 -28.90 2.36 -3.13
C ASN A 559 -29.40 1.61 -4.38
N PHE A 560 -28.45 1.08 -5.19
CA PHE A 560 -28.81 0.37 -6.41
C PHE A 560 -29.82 -0.74 -6.15
N SER A 561 -30.94 -0.66 -6.85
CA SER A 561 -32.04 -1.62 -6.79
C SER A 561 -32.65 -1.81 -8.18
N GLU A 562 -33.60 -2.73 -8.28
CA GLU A 562 -34.40 -2.90 -9.51
C GLU A 562 -35.21 -1.63 -9.91
N GLN A 563 -35.36 -0.71 -8.96
CA GLN A 563 -36.09 0.56 -9.18
C GLN A 563 -35.20 1.70 -9.69
N THR A 564 -33.88 1.61 -9.50
CA THR A 564 -32.91 2.64 -9.93
C THR A 564 -33.04 2.88 -11.43
N SER A 565 -33.28 4.13 -11.84
CA SER A 565 -33.42 4.48 -13.25
C SER A 565 -32.06 4.57 -13.96
N LEU A 566 -32.04 4.28 -15.27
CA LEU A 566 -30.84 4.47 -16.07
C LEU A 566 -30.45 5.95 -16.20
N GLU A 567 -31.42 6.83 -16.19
CA GLU A 567 -31.24 8.29 -16.24
C GLU A 567 -30.45 8.77 -15.00
N GLU A 568 -30.76 8.22 -13.83
CA GLU A 568 -29.98 8.51 -12.60
C GLU A 568 -28.52 8.07 -12.75
N ILE A 569 -28.28 6.86 -13.26
CA ILE A 569 -26.93 6.34 -13.49
C ILE A 569 -26.16 7.22 -14.48
N ILE A 570 -26.79 7.61 -15.60
CA ILE A 570 -26.21 8.47 -16.63
C ILE A 570 -25.92 9.87 -16.05
N THR A 571 -26.84 10.43 -15.27
CA THR A 571 -26.68 11.74 -14.63
C THR A 571 -25.49 11.74 -13.67
N HIS A 572 -25.35 10.69 -12.85
CA HIS A 572 -24.18 10.54 -11.96
C HIS A 572 -22.89 10.39 -12.77
N PHE A 573 -22.90 9.65 -13.88
CA PHE A 573 -21.76 9.53 -14.76
C PHE A 573 -21.32 10.87 -15.35
N HIS A 574 -22.26 11.67 -15.89
CA HIS A 574 -21.95 12.99 -16.43
C HIS A 574 -21.29 13.89 -15.38
N LYS A 575 -21.84 13.89 -14.16
CA LYS A 575 -21.28 14.64 -13.03
C LYS A 575 -19.85 14.22 -12.71
N GLU A 576 -19.60 12.91 -12.56
CA GLU A 576 -18.26 12.38 -12.25
C GLU A 576 -17.30 12.58 -13.44
N HIS A 577 -17.75 12.42 -14.68
CA HIS A 577 -16.92 12.66 -15.87
C HIS A 577 -16.51 14.12 -15.97
N LYS A 578 -17.45 15.07 -15.72
CA LYS A 578 -17.16 16.49 -15.70
C LYS A 578 -16.19 16.88 -14.59
N LYS A 579 -16.28 16.24 -13.41
CA LYS A 579 -15.32 16.42 -12.30
C LYS A 579 -13.92 15.99 -12.70
N HIS A 580 -13.77 14.86 -13.43
CA HIS A 580 -12.47 14.28 -13.79
C HIS A 580 -11.84 14.93 -15.03
N TYR A 581 -12.65 15.33 -16.01
CA TYR A 581 -12.20 15.78 -17.34
C TYR A 581 -12.63 17.20 -17.70
N ALA A 582 -13.36 17.89 -16.84
CA ALA A 582 -13.89 19.24 -17.01
C ALA A 582 -14.94 19.41 -18.14
N PHE A 583 -15.42 18.32 -18.75
CA PHE A 583 -16.46 18.36 -19.78
C PHE A 583 -17.43 17.17 -19.68
N GLU A 584 -18.58 17.31 -20.30
CA GLU A 584 -19.58 16.26 -20.54
C GLU A 584 -19.94 16.26 -22.02
N LEU A 585 -20.42 15.13 -22.55
CA LEU A 585 -20.79 14.95 -23.94
C LEU A 585 -22.27 14.50 -24.04
N ASP A 586 -22.96 14.95 -25.06
CA ASP A 586 -24.22 14.37 -25.50
C ASP A 586 -23.92 13.15 -26.40
N ALA A 587 -23.51 12.05 -25.76
CA ALA A 587 -23.09 10.83 -26.45
C ALA A 587 -23.56 9.60 -25.69
N VAL A 588 -23.65 8.50 -26.43
CA VAL A 588 -24.04 7.19 -25.88
C VAL A 588 -23.09 6.77 -24.77
N VAL A 589 -23.64 6.31 -23.64
CA VAL A 589 -22.89 5.82 -22.48
C VAL A 589 -22.81 4.31 -22.51
N GLU A 590 -21.60 3.77 -22.26
CA GLU A 590 -21.34 2.34 -22.11
C GLU A 590 -20.98 2.02 -20.66
N LEU A 591 -21.56 0.94 -20.13
CA LEU A 591 -21.08 0.27 -18.91
C LEU A 591 -20.03 -0.75 -19.32
N VAL A 592 -18.86 -0.65 -18.74
CA VAL A 592 -17.70 -1.51 -19.05
C VAL A 592 -17.54 -2.59 -17.99
N ASN A 593 -17.44 -2.20 -16.71
CA ASN A 593 -17.28 -3.13 -15.60
C ASN A 593 -18.38 -2.94 -14.55
N PHE A 594 -18.82 -4.06 -14.02
CA PHE A 594 -19.60 -4.18 -12.80
C PHE A 594 -18.62 -4.35 -11.65
N HIS A 595 -18.70 -3.55 -10.61
CA HIS A 595 -17.87 -3.68 -9.43
C HIS A 595 -18.77 -3.72 -8.19
N LEU A 596 -18.78 -4.85 -7.50
CA LEU A 596 -19.45 -5.07 -6.23
C LEU A 596 -18.41 -5.15 -5.13
N VAL A 597 -18.55 -4.29 -4.14
CA VAL A 597 -17.79 -4.37 -2.88
C VAL A 597 -18.67 -5.05 -1.85
N ALA A 598 -18.17 -6.13 -1.26
CA ALA A 598 -18.84 -6.86 -0.21
C ALA A 598 -18.01 -6.73 1.07
N GLU A 599 -18.63 -6.17 2.11
CA GLU A 599 -17.95 -5.86 3.38
C GLU A 599 -18.71 -6.47 4.56
N VAL A 600 -17.93 -6.94 5.53
CA VAL A 600 -18.44 -7.35 6.83
C VAL A 600 -17.77 -6.49 7.89
N GLU A 601 -18.59 -5.73 8.58
CA GLU A 601 -18.14 -4.86 9.65
C GLU A 601 -17.56 -5.69 10.80
N VAL A 602 -16.33 -5.37 11.17
CA VAL A 602 -15.64 -5.92 12.32
C VAL A 602 -15.81 -4.94 13.47
N ASP A 603 -16.08 -5.45 14.67
CA ASP A 603 -16.10 -4.60 15.86
C ASP A 603 -14.78 -3.82 15.94
N LYS A 604 -14.86 -2.50 15.80
CA LYS A 604 -13.68 -1.62 15.83
C LYS A 604 -13.51 -1.09 17.24
N PRO A 605 -12.28 -1.10 17.76
CA PRO A 605 -12.01 -0.47 19.04
C PRO A 605 -12.12 1.05 18.91
N ASP A 606 -12.62 1.71 19.94
CA ASP A 606 -12.50 3.15 20.07
C ASP A 606 -11.02 3.53 20.19
N PHE A 607 -10.67 4.73 19.75
CA PHE A 607 -9.35 5.29 20.03
C PHE A 607 -9.22 5.53 21.54
N PRO A 608 -8.17 5.01 22.18
CA PRO A 608 -8.01 5.19 23.62
C PRO A 608 -7.72 6.67 23.93
N LYS A 609 -8.52 7.23 24.86
CA LYS A 609 -8.28 8.59 25.35
C LYS A 609 -7.19 8.58 26.42
N ILE A 610 -6.33 9.59 26.38
CA ILE A 610 -5.31 9.79 27.40
C ILE A 610 -5.93 10.48 28.59
N THR A 611 -5.75 9.91 29.79
CA THR A 611 -6.14 10.56 31.03
C THR A 611 -5.07 11.57 31.45
N ALA A 612 -5.44 12.84 31.50
CA ALA A 612 -4.55 13.89 32.00
C ALA A 612 -4.25 13.68 33.49
N THR A 613 -2.97 13.74 33.85
CA THR A 613 -2.50 13.60 35.25
C THR A 613 -2.08 14.91 35.88
N ASN A 614 -2.42 16.06 35.22
CA ASN A 614 -2.07 17.42 35.62
C ASN A 614 -0.55 17.72 35.64
N LYS A 615 0.26 16.99 34.83
CA LYS A 615 1.66 17.36 34.62
C LYS A 615 1.76 18.71 33.93
N LYS A 616 2.85 19.40 34.19
CA LYS A 616 3.18 20.62 33.47
C LYS A 616 4.00 20.29 32.23
N ILE A 617 3.89 21.13 31.20
CA ILE A 617 4.65 20.93 29.98
C ILE A 617 6.17 20.89 30.22
N GLN A 618 6.65 21.59 31.24
CA GLN A 618 8.06 21.62 31.68
C GLN A 618 8.54 20.22 32.11
N ASP A 619 7.64 19.37 32.61
CA ASP A 619 7.99 18.01 33.05
C ASP A 619 8.32 17.10 31.84
N ALA A 620 7.89 17.49 30.64
CA ALA A 620 8.17 16.78 29.41
C ALA A 620 9.49 17.21 28.75
N ILE A 621 10.08 18.32 29.19
CA ILE A 621 11.36 18.82 28.63
C ILE A 621 12.52 17.98 29.16
N PHE A 622 13.42 17.53 28.28
CA PHE A 622 14.60 16.76 28.70
C PHE A 622 15.94 17.31 28.18
N ASP A 623 15.91 18.15 27.13
CA ASP A 623 17.14 18.79 26.62
C ASP A 623 16.78 20.09 25.88
N GLU A 624 17.79 20.92 25.62
CA GLU A 624 17.75 22.11 24.78
C GLU A 624 19.04 22.18 23.97
N ARG A 625 18.93 22.20 22.62
CA ARG A 625 20.07 22.17 21.71
C ARG A 625 19.84 23.03 20.49
N GLU A 626 20.93 23.41 19.82
CA GLU A 626 20.85 24.05 18.50
C GLU A 626 20.44 23.02 17.44
N VAL A 627 19.42 23.36 16.65
CA VAL A 627 18.92 22.60 15.53
C VAL A 627 18.84 23.49 14.30
N ASP A 628 19.31 22.97 13.16
CA ASP A 628 19.28 23.68 11.88
C ASP A 628 17.96 23.36 11.14
N PHE A 629 17.13 24.41 11.00
CA PHE A 629 15.87 24.39 10.25
C PHE A 629 16.04 24.93 8.82
N ASP A 630 17.24 24.94 8.30
CA ASP A 630 17.58 25.34 6.94
C ASP A 630 17.30 26.83 6.65
N ASP A 631 16.31 27.13 5.79
CA ASP A 631 15.91 28.50 5.44
C ASP A 631 15.33 29.29 6.63
N LEU A 632 14.85 28.58 7.63
CA LEU A 632 14.36 29.19 8.87
C LEU A 632 15.49 29.45 9.89
N GLY A 633 16.73 29.05 9.62
CA GLY A 633 17.89 29.27 10.44
C GLY A 633 18.18 28.25 11.52
N VAL A 634 19.22 28.51 12.31
CA VAL A 634 19.61 27.71 13.47
C VAL A 634 18.98 28.30 14.72
N HIS A 635 18.31 27.45 15.50
CA HIS A 635 17.59 27.86 16.69
C HIS A 635 17.95 27.01 17.91
N SER A 636 18.03 27.62 19.10
CA SER A 636 17.92 26.92 20.37
C SER A 636 16.53 26.27 20.41
N THR A 637 16.50 24.93 20.51
CA THR A 637 15.32 24.12 20.31
C THR A 637 15.08 23.22 21.50
N THR A 638 13.88 23.26 22.04
CA THR A 638 13.48 22.44 23.18
C THR A 638 13.12 21.03 22.75
N PHE A 639 13.62 20.03 23.48
CA PHE A 639 13.36 18.61 23.26
C PHE A 639 12.37 18.08 24.29
N TYR A 640 11.30 17.44 23.82
CA TYR A 640 10.20 16.92 24.64
C TYR A 640 10.14 15.40 24.56
N HIS A 641 9.84 14.76 25.71
CA HIS A 641 9.40 13.37 25.76
C HIS A 641 7.94 13.26 25.33
N ARG A 642 7.66 12.51 24.28
CA ARG A 642 6.30 12.26 23.78
C ARG A 642 5.37 11.71 24.84
N ASP A 643 5.84 10.74 25.64
CA ASP A 643 5.08 10.02 26.63
C ASP A 643 4.67 10.90 27.85
N LEU A 644 5.22 12.10 27.96
CA LEU A 644 4.91 13.06 29.02
C LEU A 644 4.05 14.23 28.54
N LEU A 645 3.74 14.29 27.25
CA LEU A 645 2.81 15.27 26.70
C LEU A 645 1.38 14.79 26.89
N GLU A 646 0.55 15.61 27.57
CA GLU A 646 -0.82 15.29 27.93
C GLU A 646 -1.83 16.17 27.17
N PRO A 647 -3.11 15.74 27.07
CA PRO A 647 -4.17 16.52 26.47
C PRO A 647 -4.24 17.97 27.01
N ASN A 648 -4.54 18.90 26.09
CA ASN A 648 -4.60 20.33 26.32
C ASN A 648 -3.25 21.04 26.57
N MET A 649 -2.12 20.32 26.53
CA MET A 649 -0.82 21.00 26.45
C MET A 649 -0.64 21.65 25.08
N SER A 650 -0.03 22.84 25.06
CA SER A 650 0.25 23.60 23.84
C SER A 650 1.56 24.33 23.97
N PHE A 651 2.31 24.40 22.86
CA PHE A 651 3.56 25.15 22.77
C PHE A 651 3.88 25.55 21.33
N LYS A 652 4.72 26.57 21.20
CA LYS A 652 5.22 27.00 19.89
C LYS A 652 6.55 26.32 19.55
N GLY A 653 6.78 26.09 18.26
CA GLY A 653 8.09 25.76 17.75
C GLY A 653 9.12 26.90 17.90
N PRO A 654 10.42 26.61 17.75
CA PRO A 654 10.96 25.32 17.32
C PRO A 654 10.97 24.27 18.44
N ALA A 655 10.66 23.06 18.12
CA ALA A 655 10.69 21.95 19.08
C ALA A 655 11.01 20.60 18.40
N ILE A 656 11.60 19.68 19.14
CA ILE A 656 11.78 18.28 18.77
C ILE A 656 11.04 17.43 19.80
N ILE A 657 10.19 16.51 19.33
CA ILE A 657 9.44 15.60 20.20
C ILE A 657 9.94 14.19 19.94
N ALA A 658 10.60 13.61 20.94
CA ALA A 658 11.18 12.26 20.86
C ALA A 658 10.15 11.20 21.25
N GLU A 659 10.00 10.19 20.40
CA GLU A 659 9.16 9.01 20.59
C GLU A 659 9.97 7.75 20.24
N LYS A 660 9.60 6.59 20.79
CA LYS A 660 10.34 5.33 20.57
C LYS A 660 10.48 4.95 19.08
N ALA A 661 9.47 5.20 18.27
CA ALA A 661 9.40 4.74 16.89
C ALA A 661 9.56 5.87 15.87
N THR A 662 9.57 7.14 16.29
CA THR A 662 9.69 8.30 15.41
C THR A 662 10.19 9.51 16.17
N THR A 663 10.57 10.57 15.46
CA THR A 663 10.88 11.89 16.00
C THR A 663 10.05 12.91 15.24
N THR A 664 9.35 13.79 15.96
CA THR A 664 8.60 14.89 15.36
C THR A 664 9.44 16.17 15.37
N VAL A 665 9.61 16.76 14.20
CA VAL A 665 10.25 18.07 14.02
C VAL A 665 9.17 19.14 13.89
N VAL A 666 9.15 20.09 14.82
CA VAL A 666 8.27 21.25 14.81
C VAL A 666 9.09 22.47 14.41
N THR A 667 8.77 23.07 13.28
CA THR A 667 9.48 24.27 12.80
C THR A 667 9.10 25.51 13.62
N PRO A 668 9.88 26.61 13.58
CA PRO A 668 9.56 27.86 14.28
C PRO A 668 8.19 28.47 13.95
N LEU A 669 7.60 28.09 12.81
CA LEU A 669 6.33 28.65 12.30
C LEU A 669 5.10 27.84 12.73
N HIS A 670 5.25 26.79 13.53
CA HIS A 670 4.13 25.95 13.93
C HIS A 670 3.85 26.06 15.43
N THR A 671 2.57 26.02 15.77
CA THR A 671 2.08 25.78 17.12
C THR A 671 1.58 24.35 17.24
N VAL A 672 1.92 23.68 18.33
CA VAL A 672 1.50 22.31 18.65
C VAL A 672 0.42 22.34 19.71
N ASN A 673 -0.66 21.58 19.49
CA ASN A 673 -1.68 21.26 20.49
C ASN A 673 -1.80 19.74 20.62
N ILE A 674 -1.97 19.24 21.84
CA ILE A 674 -2.17 17.82 22.10
C ILE A 674 -3.67 17.58 22.33
N ASP A 675 -4.29 16.71 21.52
CA ASP A 675 -5.70 16.35 21.65
C ASP A 675 -5.96 15.29 22.72
N GLU A 676 -7.21 14.92 22.92
CA GLU A 676 -7.64 13.95 23.94
C GLU A 676 -7.16 12.52 23.65
N TYR A 677 -6.74 12.22 22.42
CA TYR A 677 -6.18 10.92 21.98
C TYR A 677 -4.64 10.92 22.00
N GLY A 678 -4.05 12.08 22.35
CA GLY A 678 -2.61 12.26 22.38
C GLY A 678 -2.00 12.52 21.00
N ASN A 679 -2.77 12.87 19.99
CA ASN A 679 -2.21 13.28 18.71
C ASN A 679 -1.56 14.67 18.83
N LEU A 680 -0.50 14.91 18.03
CA LEU A 680 0.02 16.26 17.86
C LEU A 680 -0.71 16.93 16.70
N ILE A 681 -1.38 18.03 17.00
CA ILE A 681 -2.03 18.87 16.01
C ILE A 681 -1.14 20.10 15.81
N LEU A 682 -0.43 20.15 14.68
CA LEU A 682 0.43 21.26 14.31
C LEU A 682 -0.37 22.21 13.42
N THR A 683 -0.44 23.48 13.82
CA THR A 683 -1.05 24.54 13.02
C THR A 683 0.00 25.51 12.54
N LEU A 684 -0.02 25.82 11.23
CA LEU A 684 0.85 26.82 10.63
C LEU A 684 0.36 28.22 11.07
N GLU A 685 1.23 29.00 11.67
CA GLU A 685 0.92 30.40 12.01
C GLU A 685 0.77 31.18 10.70
N LYS A 686 -0.33 31.91 10.56
CA LYS A 686 -0.51 32.85 9.44
C LYS A 686 0.37 34.06 9.71
N GLU A 687 1.21 34.42 8.75
CA GLU A 687 1.98 35.68 8.77
C GLU A 687 1.08 36.92 8.88
#